data_e7cb95e9cfe3811d888f1264f79bc366
#
_entry.id   e7cb95e9cfe3811d888f1264f79bc366
#
_cell.length_a   1.000
_cell.length_b   1.000
_cell.length_c   1.000
_cell.angle_alpha   90.00
_cell.angle_beta   90.00
_cell.angle_gamma   90.00
#
_symmetry.space_group_name_H-M   'P 1'
#
loop_
_entity.id
_entity.type
_entity.pdbx_description
1 polymer ?
#
loop_
_entity_poly.entity_id
_entity_poly.type
_entity_poly.pdbx_seq_one_letter_code
_entity_poly.pdbx_strand_id
1 'polypeptide(L)'
;MRGTKAERSERISLMEDGILIAPAPYSAPAAYYFPSVARMSAVEVLKGSSQVQYGPFTTGGAINMLSTPIPTHFTGKFNASYGSFDTAKGHIMIGDRRGIFGYMVEYLRHQSKGFRRDEPDERIGFKRNDVVAKFGISTDHFSGVNHNVELKLGWANEDSDETYLGLSSEDFALRPYFRYAGADKDHLKTQHFQSVLSHILMAENGLKITSNLYYNYFFRNWYKLSDVRVGYLKEEKRSIGQVLADPETNHEYFEILTGQRDYIGEALMVRANRRKYFSRGIQSKAEHKWRLGESYLTVEGGIRYHEDGEDRFQEDDGYSMQSGEMKLFRPGDPGSQSNQVTTARAWSGYILNTWAWNNLTITAGLRYEDVVLEKRNYTKQDPRRSGRIRIETPNSARVWLPGVGVNYKIIPEVSVFTGVHRGFAPPSAVLDQKPESSTNVEAGLRIAISGLHFEVIGFNNNYQNMLGSDLTAAGGQGTMDQFNVGAALVRGVEALLSCDPMPHHWLVRVNTQLSYTYTDTKMKNDFTSSAWGDVHAGDEIPYIFKHSFNGQLGVTSKWVDLNVGVRFNGDMRTVPGQGPMALRETIPHHTIWDATIRAKVYNGVTLTLNAINLANKAYVVSRHPSGMRAGHPRGIYGGVEVKF
;
A
#
# COMPACT_ATOMS: atom_id res chain seq x y z
N MET A 1 -1.40 -7.98 -5.13
CA MET A 1 -2.45 -9.02 -5.20
C MET A 1 -2.43 -9.62 -6.59
N ARG A 2 -2.48 -10.94 -6.75
CA ARG A 2 -2.53 -11.69 -8.03
C ARG A 2 -1.54 -11.18 -9.07
N GLY A 3 -0.25 -11.11 -8.71
CA GLY A 3 0.85 -10.77 -9.62
C GLY A 3 0.83 -9.36 -10.20
N THR A 4 0.11 -8.43 -9.60
CA THR A 4 0.31 -7.03 -9.92
C THR A 4 1.57 -6.55 -9.20
N LYS A 5 2.53 -5.98 -9.94
CA LYS A 5 3.63 -5.22 -9.36
C LYS A 5 3.00 -4.10 -8.53
N ALA A 6 3.05 -4.27 -7.23
CA ALA A 6 2.35 -3.37 -6.31
C ALA A 6 3.31 -2.32 -5.74
N GLU A 7 4.07 -1.67 -6.60
CA GLU A 7 4.88 -0.57 -6.16
C GLU A 7 4.00 0.55 -5.64
N ARG A 8 4.07 0.78 -4.33
CA ARG A 8 3.23 1.74 -3.62
C ARG A 8 1.74 1.63 -3.96
N SER A 9 1.27 0.40 -4.19
CA SER A 9 -0.14 0.07 -4.43
C SER A 9 -0.80 0.79 -5.61
N GLU A 10 -0.05 1.19 -6.63
CA GLU A 10 -0.55 1.93 -7.80
C GLU A 10 -1.65 1.21 -8.60
N ARG A 11 -1.88 -0.10 -8.38
CA ARG A 11 -2.91 -0.89 -9.07
C ARG A 11 -4.00 -1.41 -8.14
N ILE A 12 -4.05 -0.86 -6.93
CA ILE A 12 -4.99 -1.29 -5.89
C ILE A 12 -5.74 -0.06 -5.39
N SER A 13 -7.07 -0.11 -5.36
CA SER A 13 -7.87 0.91 -4.69
C SER A 13 -7.67 0.79 -3.18
N LEU A 14 -6.96 1.75 -2.57
CA LEU A 14 -6.79 1.83 -1.13
C LEU A 14 -7.83 2.73 -0.51
N MET A 15 -8.53 2.24 0.50
CA MET A 15 -9.61 2.95 1.18
C MET A 15 -9.49 2.83 2.69
N GLU A 16 -10.01 3.83 3.38
CA GLU A 16 -10.34 3.79 4.79
C GLU A 16 -11.82 4.16 4.96
N ASP A 17 -12.60 3.26 5.55
CA ASP A 17 -14.06 3.40 5.70
C ASP A 17 -14.78 3.67 4.35
N GLY A 18 -14.29 3.07 3.26
CA GLY A 18 -14.83 3.23 1.92
C GLY A 18 -14.43 4.52 1.19
N ILE A 19 -13.56 5.35 1.79
CA ILE A 19 -13.02 6.58 1.20
C ILE A 19 -11.61 6.33 0.68
N LEU A 20 -11.32 6.79 -0.54
CA LEU A 20 -9.97 6.70 -1.13
C LEU A 20 -8.96 7.48 -0.29
N ILE A 21 -7.84 6.84 0.07
CA ILE A 21 -6.84 7.40 0.99
C ILE A 21 -5.45 7.58 0.38
N ALA A 22 -5.17 7.06 -0.82
CA ALA A 22 -3.97 7.48 -1.53
C ALA A 22 -3.99 9.01 -1.65
N PRO A 23 -2.86 9.71 -1.47
CA PRO A 23 -2.85 11.18 -1.40
C PRO A 23 -3.51 11.90 -2.58
N ALA A 24 -3.35 11.36 -3.79
CA ALA A 24 -4.04 11.83 -5.00
C ALA A 24 -4.35 10.61 -5.89
N PRO A 25 -5.49 9.92 -5.63
CA PRO A 25 -5.77 8.60 -6.22
C PRO A 25 -5.80 8.56 -7.75
N TYR A 26 -6.19 9.63 -8.41
CA TYR A 26 -6.27 9.69 -9.88
C TYR A 26 -5.03 10.34 -10.51
N SER A 27 -4.55 11.47 -9.96
CA SER A 27 -3.46 12.24 -10.59
C SER A 27 -2.07 11.75 -10.21
N ALA A 28 -1.89 11.12 -9.02
CA ALA A 28 -0.62 10.59 -8.51
C ALA A 28 -0.88 9.41 -7.56
N PRO A 29 -1.17 8.20 -8.11
CA PRO A 29 -1.78 7.08 -7.36
C PRO A 29 -0.87 6.44 -6.31
N ALA A 30 0.42 6.76 -6.27
CA ALA A 30 1.35 6.14 -5.32
C ALA A 30 0.93 6.40 -3.86
N ALA A 31 0.76 5.35 -3.08
CA ALA A 31 0.35 5.40 -1.68
C ALA A 31 1.49 5.84 -0.76
N TYR A 32 1.80 7.13 -0.75
CA TYR A 32 2.78 7.72 0.17
C TYR A 32 2.23 7.88 1.59
N TYR A 33 0.93 7.87 1.77
CA TYR A 33 0.26 7.75 3.05
C TYR A 33 -0.38 6.38 3.15
N PHE A 34 -0.22 5.75 4.29
CA PHE A 34 -0.90 4.53 4.67
C PHE A 34 -1.24 4.62 6.16
N PRO A 35 -2.52 4.46 6.56
CA PRO A 35 -2.93 4.58 7.94
C PRO A 35 -2.31 3.47 8.79
N SER A 36 -2.16 3.71 10.09
CA SER A 36 -1.64 2.70 11.00
C SER A 36 -2.63 1.54 11.14
N VAL A 37 -2.20 0.33 10.77
CA VAL A 37 -3.01 -0.89 10.92
C VAL A 37 -3.39 -1.15 12.38
N ALA A 38 -2.60 -0.65 13.34
CA ALA A 38 -2.87 -0.82 14.77
C ALA A 38 -4.15 -0.12 15.26
N ARG A 39 -4.67 0.86 14.49
CA ARG A 39 -5.95 1.55 14.78
C ARG A 39 -7.11 1.05 13.91
N MET A 40 -6.93 -0.04 13.21
CA MET A 40 -7.97 -0.65 12.38
C MET A 40 -8.69 -1.76 13.12
N SER A 41 -10.00 -1.78 13.01
CA SER A 41 -10.84 -2.87 13.53
C SER A 41 -10.85 -4.07 12.60
N ALA A 42 -10.75 -3.84 11.27
CA ALA A 42 -10.69 -4.88 10.25
C ALA A 42 -10.01 -4.38 8.96
N VAL A 43 -9.60 -5.32 8.13
CA VAL A 43 -9.10 -5.06 6.77
C VAL A 43 -9.86 -5.96 5.81
N GLU A 44 -10.55 -5.35 4.85
CA GLU A 44 -11.26 -6.04 3.78
C GLU A 44 -10.38 -6.08 2.53
N VAL A 45 -10.15 -7.27 2.01
CA VAL A 45 -9.41 -7.47 0.76
C VAL A 45 -10.36 -8.00 -0.29
N LEU A 46 -10.59 -7.19 -1.32
CA LEU A 46 -11.57 -7.48 -2.36
C LEU A 46 -10.85 -7.85 -3.66
N LYS A 47 -11.21 -9.02 -4.15
CA LYS A 47 -10.73 -9.57 -5.42
C LYS A 47 -11.94 -10.08 -6.22
N GLY A 48 -11.82 -10.18 -7.54
CA GLY A 48 -12.86 -10.77 -8.37
C GLY A 48 -13.98 -9.81 -8.77
N SER A 49 -15.13 -10.37 -9.19
CA SER A 49 -16.23 -9.62 -9.82
C SER A 49 -16.92 -8.60 -8.93
N SER A 50 -16.86 -8.74 -7.61
CA SER A 50 -17.41 -7.79 -6.63
C SER A 50 -16.68 -6.44 -6.60
N GLN A 51 -15.52 -6.32 -7.24
CA GLN A 51 -14.75 -5.07 -7.30
C GLN A 51 -15.43 -3.95 -8.10
N VAL A 52 -16.49 -4.23 -8.86
CA VAL A 52 -17.23 -3.23 -9.67
C VAL A 52 -17.66 -2.02 -8.84
N GLN A 53 -17.97 -2.18 -7.56
CA GLN A 53 -18.33 -1.07 -6.67
C GLN A 53 -17.15 -0.14 -6.32
N TYR A 54 -15.89 -0.53 -6.58
CA TYR A 54 -14.70 0.22 -6.22
C TYR A 54 -13.95 0.74 -7.46
N GLY A 55 -13.17 1.78 -7.27
CA GLY A 55 -12.32 2.42 -8.30
C GLY A 55 -11.52 3.58 -7.70
N PRO A 56 -10.52 4.11 -8.43
CA PRO A 56 -10.25 3.92 -9.87
C PRO A 56 -9.33 2.74 -10.21
N PHE A 57 -8.51 2.24 -9.28
CA PHE A 57 -7.49 1.23 -9.57
C PHE A 57 -8.03 -0.16 -9.20
N THR A 58 -8.58 -0.87 -10.16
CA THR A 58 -9.24 -2.18 -9.94
C THR A 58 -8.57 -3.34 -10.68
N THR A 59 -7.46 -3.09 -11.37
CA THR A 59 -6.71 -4.16 -12.05
C THR A 59 -6.05 -5.12 -11.06
N GLY A 60 -5.67 -4.65 -9.87
CA GLY A 60 -5.07 -5.45 -8.80
C GLY A 60 -6.01 -5.84 -7.66
N GLY A 61 -7.15 -5.19 -7.54
CA GLY A 61 -8.09 -5.37 -6.43
C GLY A 61 -8.33 -4.10 -5.61
N ALA A 62 -9.02 -4.25 -4.48
CA ALA A 62 -9.26 -3.17 -3.53
C ALA A 62 -8.95 -3.62 -2.10
N ILE A 63 -8.44 -2.71 -1.29
CA ILE A 63 -8.25 -2.88 0.16
C ILE A 63 -9.01 -1.77 0.85
N ASN A 64 -9.91 -2.14 1.76
CA ASN A 64 -10.65 -1.20 2.60
C ASN A 64 -10.29 -1.48 4.07
N MET A 65 -9.74 -0.47 4.74
CA MET A 65 -9.39 -0.53 6.14
C MET A 65 -10.52 0.09 6.95
N LEU A 66 -11.07 -0.66 7.90
CA LEU A 66 -12.15 -0.21 8.77
C LEU A 66 -11.55 0.35 10.05
N SER A 67 -11.70 1.66 10.26
CA SER A 67 -11.21 2.32 11.46
C SER A 67 -12.07 1.98 12.68
N THR A 68 -11.52 2.17 13.88
CA THR A 68 -12.23 1.92 15.15
C THR A 68 -13.58 2.66 15.17
N PRO A 69 -14.73 1.94 15.35
CA PRO A 69 -16.04 2.57 15.43
C PRO A 69 -16.24 3.28 16.76
N ILE A 70 -17.23 4.20 16.84
CA ILE A 70 -17.73 4.73 18.10
C ILE A 70 -18.35 3.57 18.89
N PRO A 71 -17.88 3.27 20.12
CA PRO A 71 -18.43 2.18 20.91
C PRO A 71 -19.85 2.49 21.42
N THR A 72 -20.62 1.45 21.69
CA THR A 72 -22.00 1.57 22.17
C THR A 72 -22.12 1.85 23.67
N HIS A 73 -21.02 1.66 24.42
CA HIS A 73 -20.91 1.94 25.87
C HIS A 73 -19.49 2.40 26.15
N PHE A 74 -19.26 2.97 27.32
CA PHE A 74 -17.94 3.42 27.71
C PHE A 74 -16.90 2.30 27.55
N THR A 75 -15.90 2.57 26.76
CA THR A 75 -14.84 1.62 26.43
C THR A 75 -13.52 2.36 26.39
N GLY A 76 -12.53 1.82 27.09
CA GLY A 76 -11.17 2.30 27.04
C GLY A 76 -10.22 1.17 26.65
N LYS A 77 -9.18 1.51 25.88
CA LYS A 77 -8.08 0.62 25.53
C LYS A 77 -6.78 1.36 25.66
N PHE A 78 -5.83 0.74 26.35
CA PHE A 78 -4.45 1.18 26.45
C PHE A 78 -3.54 0.04 26.03
N ASN A 79 -2.54 0.31 25.18
CA ASN A 79 -1.55 -0.65 24.75
C ASN A 79 -0.18 0.04 24.72
N ALA A 80 0.79 -0.50 25.41
CA ALA A 80 2.18 -0.03 25.38
C ALA A 80 3.13 -1.19 25.16
N SER A 81 4.14 -0.99 24.34
CA SER A 81 5.21 -1.98 24.14
C SER A 81 6.56 -1.30 23.94
N TYR A 82 7.61 -2.01 24.36
CA TYR A 82 8.99 -1.58 24.22
C TYR A 82 9.88 -2.79 23.89
N GLY A 83 10.98 -2.59 23.18
CA GLY A 83 11.88 -3.66 22.85
C GLY A 83 13.04 -3.28 21.94
N SER A 84 13.49 -4.23 21.13
CA SER A 84 14.65 -4.12 20.27
C SER A 84 14.68 -2.81 19.48
N PHE A 85 15.86 -2.26 19.28
CA PHE A 85 16.12 -1.00 18.54
C PHE A 85 15.49 0.23 19.19
N ASP A 86 15.36 0.22 20.53
CA ASP A 86 14.66 1.25 21.31
C ASP A 86 13.26 1.57 20.73
N THR A 87 12.61 0.52 20.22
CA THR A 87 11.26 0.65 19.67
C THR A 87 10.25 0.79 20.78
N ALA A 88 9.55 1.91 20.81
CA ALA A 88 8.45 2.17 21.72
C ALA A 88 7.16 2.39 20.94
N LYS A 89 6.07 1.76 21.37
CA LYS A 89 4.74 1.93 20.79
C LYS A 89 3.73 2.14 21.91
N GLY A 90 2.95 3.19 21.78
CA GLY A 90 1.84 3.53 22.67
C GLY A 90 0.56 3.71 21.87
N HIS A 91 -0.54 3.16 22.35
CA HIS A 91 -1.85 3.28 21.74
C HIS A 91 -2.91 3.44 22.83
N ILE A 92 -3.72 4.49 22.74
CA ILE A 92 -4.85 4.74 23.64
C ILE A 92 -6.10 5.01 22.81
N MET A 93 -7.22 4.45 23.22
CA MET A 93 -8.54 4.72 22.66
C MET A 93 -9.54 4.84 23.81
N ILE A 94 -10.41 5.86 23.74
CA ILE A 94 -11.52 6.07 24.65
C ILE A 94 -12.75 6.46 23.83
N GLY A 95 -13.90 5.89 24.16
CA GLY A 95 -15.16 6.23 23.52
C GLY A 95 -16.35 5.84 24.35
N ASP A 96 -17.50 6.45 24.02
CA ASP A 96 -18.78 6.20 24.68
C ASP A 96 -19.94 6.62 23.77
N ARG A 97 -21.12 6.10 24.06
CA ARG A 97 -22.38 6.55 23.49
C ARG A 97 -23.39 6.76 24.60
N ARG A 98 -23.93 7.99 24.70
CA ARG A 98 -24.96 8.36 25.66
C ARG A 98 -26.18 8.94 24.95
N GLY A 99 -27.30 8.21 24.97
CA GLY A 99 -28.47 8.57 24.19
C GLY A 99 -28.11 8.64 22.70
N ILE A 100 -28.41 9.75 22.06
CA ILE A 100 -28.16 9.98 20.63
C ILE A 100 -26.70 10.34 20.31
N PHE A 101 -25.91 10.78 21.30
CA PHE A 101 -24.55 11.26 21.10
C PHE A 101 -23.51 10.18 21.36
N GLY A 102 -22.54 10.05 20.46
CA GLY A 102 -21.40 9.17 20.63
C GLY A 102 -20.09 9.88 20.28
N TYR A 103 -19.00 9.43 20.91
CA TYR A 103 -17.65 9.90 20.60
C TYR A 103 -16.63 8.79 20.70
N MET A 104 -15.53 8.94 20.00
CA MET A 104 -14.34 8.12 20.12
C MET A 104 -13.11 8.99 19.82
N VAL A 105 -12.07 8.86 20.64
CA VAL A 105 -10.76 9.45 20.40
C VAL A 105 -9.69 8.38 20.53
N GLU A 106 -8.80 8.33 19.56
CA GLU A 106 -7.75 7.35 19.46
C GLU A 106 -6.42 8.03 19.12
N TYR A 107 -5.37 7.69 19.85
CA TYR A 107 -4.00 8.17 19.62
C TYR A 107 -3.02 7.02 19.59
N LEU A 108 -2.14 7.04 18.60
CA LEU A 108 -1.06 6.10 18.45
C LEU A 108 0.27 6.83 18.29
N ARG A 109 1.26 6.44 19.07
CA ARG A 109 2.68 6.82 18.93
C ARG A 109 3.48 5.57 18.60
N HIS A 110 4.34 5.65 17.59
CA HIS A 110 5.30 4.61 17.24
C HIS A 110 6.64 5.26 16.91
N GLN A 111 7.69 4.85 17.61
CA GLN A 111 9.05 5.33 17.38
C GLN A 111 10.05 4.19 17.52
N SER A 112 11.17 4.31 16.83
CA SER A 112 12.30 3.40 16.92
C SER A 112 13.57 4.15 16.57
N LYS A 113 14.70 3.72 17.15
CA LYS A 113 16.03 4.17 16.67
C LYS A 113 16.47 3.39 15.40
N GLY A 114 15.65 2.41 14.94
CA GLY A 114 15.95 1.62 13.77
C GLY A 114 17.04 0.58 13.96
N PHE A 115 17.20 -0.27 12.96
CA PHE A 115 18.20 -1.36 12.98
C PHE A 115 19.35 -1.14 12.00
N ARG A 116 19.28 -0.13 11.13
CA ARG A 116 20.40 0.28 10.29
C ARG A 116 21.35 1.17 11.09
N ARG A 117 22.64 1.15 10.73
CA ARG A 117 23.67 1.87 11.45
C ARG A 117 24.61 2.58 10.50
N ASP A 118 24.96 3.81 10.86
CA ASP A 118 26.12 4.54 10.34
C ASP A 118 27.36 4.25 11.21
N GLU A 119 28.53 4.59 10.74
CA GLU A 119 29.72 4.72 11.59
C GLU A 119 29.85 6.17 12.06
N PRO A 120 30.06 6.40 13.37
CA PRO A 120 30.41 5.48 14.45
C PRO A 120 29.26 4.87 15.26
N ASP A 121 28.29 4.18 14.67
CA ASP A 121 27.18 3.46 15.32
C ASP A 121 25.96 4.32 15.70
N GLU A 122 25.71 5.42 14.98
CA GLU A 122 24.42 6.13 15.08
C GLU A 122 23.31 5.32 14.44
N ARG A 123 22.27 5.07 15.22
CA ARG A 123 21.08 4.37 14.75
C ARG A 123 20.11 5.33 14.09
N ILE A 124 19.56 4.93 12.98
CA ILE A 124 18.73 5.71 12.11
C ILE A 124 17.30 5.25 12.23
N GLY A 125 16.43 6.11 12.70
CA GLY A 125 15.13 5.74 13.16
C GLY A 125 13.97 6.54 12.58
N PHE A 126 12.83 6.42 13.26
CA PHE A 126 11.63 7.15 12.91
C PHE A 126 10.77 7.48 14.14
N LYS A 127 9.91 8.47 13.95
CA LYS A 127 8.87 8.87 14.89
C LYS A 127 7.58 9.09 14.12
N ARG A 128 6.49 8.44 14.54
CA ARG A 128 5.17 8.56 13.93
C ARG A 128 4.11 8.80 14.97
N ASN A 129 3.18 9.73 14.71
CA ASN A 129 1.97 9.93 15.49
C ASN A 129 0.76 9.78 14.57
N ASP A 130 -0.35 9.26 15.11
CA ASP A 130 -1.62 9.11 14.41
C ASP A 130 -2.75 9.36 15.42
N VAL A 131 -3.61 10.32 15.13
CA VAL A 131 -4.75 10.73 15.96
C VAL A 131 -6.02 10.64 15.15
N VAL A 132 -7.04 10.01 15.70
CA VAL A 132 -8.39 10.01 15.12
C VAL A 132 -9.41 10.36 16.19
N ALA A 133 -10.34 11.27 15.85
CA ALA A 133 -11.51 11.57 16.66
C ALA A 133 -12.77 11.36 15.82
N LYS A 134 -13.78 10.75 16.41
CA LYS A 134 -15.10 10.57 15.81
C LYS A 134 -16.17 11.11 16.75
N PHE A 135 -17.14 11.82 16.16
CA PHE A 135 -18.32 12.35 16.87
C PHE A 135 -19.56 11.94 16.08
N GLY A 136 -20.51 11.31 16.74
CA GLY A 136 -21.69 10.76 16.09
C GLY A 136 -23.00 11.21 16.75
N ILE A 137 -24.03 11.37 15.93
CA ILE A 137 -25.40 11.58 16.34
C ILE A 137 -26.25 10.52 15.65
N SER A 138 -27.02 9.74 16.42
CA SER A 138 -27.97 8.76 15.91
C SER A 138 -29.36 9.08 16.40
N THR A 139 -30.36 9.07 15.51
CA THR A 139 -31.75 9.19 15.93
C THR A 139 -32.21 7.89 16.60
N ASP A 140 -33.26 8.01 17.44
CA ASP A 140 -33.84 6.86 18.13
C ASP A 140 -34.59 5.95 17.16
N HIS A 141 -34.61 4.65 17.43
CA HIS A 141 -35.21 3.61 16.57
C HIS A 141 -36.74 3.71 16.38
N PHE A 142 -37.41 4.65 17.07
CA PHE A 142 -38.87 4.79 17.09
C PHE A 142 -39.47 5.58 15.91
N SER A 143 -38.67 6.07 14.96
CA SER A 143 -39.15 7.01 13.94
C SER A 143 -39.38 6.41 12.54
N GLY A 144 -39.35 5.08 12.37
CA GLY A 144 -39.47 4.43 11.05
C GLY A 144 -38.29 4.65 10.09
N VAL A 145 -37.46 5.66 10.36
CA VAL A 145 -36.23 5.97 9.65
C VAL A 145 -35.14 6.32 10.67
N ASN A 146 -34.04 5.60 10.62
CA ASN A 146 -32.89 5.85 11.47
C ASN A 146 -31.83 6.65 10.70
N HIS A 147 -31.38 7.75 11.29
CA HIS A 147 -30.28 8.57 10.79
C HIS A 147 -29.07 8.44 11.71
N ASN A 148 -27.92 8.17 11.12
CA ASN A 148 -26.63 8.23 11.82
C ASN A 148 -25.71 9.21 11.07
N VAL A 149 -25.32 10.28 11.74
CA VAL A 149 -24.37 11.28 11.24
C VAL A 149 -23.09 11.15 12.04
N GLU A 150 -21.95 10.95 11.38
CA GLU A 150 -20.64 10.83 12.00
C GLU A 150 -19.65 11.81 11.35
N LEU A 151 -18.98 12.60 12.17
CA LEU A 151 -17.81 13.39 11.78
C LEU A 151 -16.55 12.68 12.27
N LYS A 152 -15.67 12.31 11.33
CA LYS A 152 -14.34 11.76 11.57
C LYS A 152 -13.28 12.80 11.24
N LEU A 153 -12.37 13.05 12.16
CA LEU A 153 -11.20 13.90 12.00
C LEU A 153 -9.95 13.06 12.26
N GLY A 154 -8.99 13.11 11.34
CA GLY A 154 -7.73 12.37 11.44
C GLY A 154 -6.53 13.29 11.22
N TRP A 155 -5.45 13.06 11.98
CA TRP A 155 -4.16 13.70 11.78
C TRP A 155 -3.04 12.70 12.02
N ALA A 156 -2.08 12.64 11.10
CA ALA A 156 -0.89 11.82 11.26
C ALA A 156 0.36 12.55 10.77
N ASN A 157 1.50 12.25 11.38
CA ASN A 157 2.81 12.70 10.90
C ASN A 157 3.84 11.60 11.03
N GLU A 158 4.88 11.72 10.23
CA GLU A 158 6.08 10.89 10.28
C GLU A 158 7.31 11.76 10.09
N ASP A 159 8.34 11.47 10.87
CA ASP A 159 9.69 12.02 10.81
C ASP A 159 10.64 10.81 10.83
N SER A 160 11.40 10.58 9.75
CA SER A 160 12.09 9.32 9.53
C SER A 160 13.36 9.53 8.70
N ASP A 161 14.45 8.88 9.07
CA ASP A 161 15.71 8.89 8.34
C ASP A 161 15.71 7.84 7.20
N GLU A 162 14.60 7.73 6.48
CA GLU A 162 14.40 6.77 5.39
C GLU A 162 15.23 7.14 4.17
N THR A 163 16.01 6.17 3.68
CA THR A 163 16.88 6.30 2.50
C THR A 163 16.46 5.38 1.37
N TYR A 164 16.76 5.79 0.13
CA TYR A 164 16.73 4.92 -1.05
C TYR A 164 18.04 4.15 -1.23
N LEU A 165 19.11 4.58 -0.58
CA LEU A 165 20.42 3.95 -0.69
C LEU A 165 20.41 2.60 0.01
N GLY A 166 20.63 1.53 -0.76
CA GLY A 166 20.93 0.18 -0.31
C GLY A 166 22.43 -0.06 -0.28
N LEU A 167 22.83 -1.34 -0.29
CA LEU A 167 24.22 -1.77 -0.26
C LEU A 167 24.61 -2.46 -1.57
N SER A 168 25.91 -2.48 -1.87
CA SER A 168 26.48 -3.40 -2.87
C SER A 168 26.22 -4.85 -2.44
N SER A 169 26.42 -5.81 -3.34
CA SER A 169 26.25 -7.23 -3.00
C SER A 169 27.29 -7.69 -2.01
N GLU A 170 28.51 -7.20 -2.11
CA GLU A 170 29.64 -7.51 -1.26
C GLU A 170 29.43 -6.96 0.15
N ASP A 171 29.08 -5.67 0.27
CA ASP A 171 28.83 -5.05 1.58
C ASP A 171 27.60 -5.62 2.27
N PHE A 172 26.57 -5.99 1.52
CA PHE A 172 25.41 -6.67 2.08
C PHE A 172 25.77 -8.02 2.69
N ALA A 173 26.65 -8.78 2.04
CA ALA A 173 27.10 -10.07 2.57
C ALA A 173 27.89 -9.92 3.87
N LEU A 174 28.67 -8.85 4.00
CA LEU A 174 29.51 -8.60 5.19
C LEU A 174 28.74 -7.89 6.31
N ARG A 175 27.96 -6.86 5.96
CA ARG A 175 27.30 -5.94 6.91
C ARG A 175 25.89 -5.57 6.44
N PRO A 176 24.89 -6.48 6.45
CA PRO A 176 23.57 -6.28 5.82
C PRO A 176 22.76 -5.09 6.36
N TYR A 177 23.10 -4.58 7.53
CA TYR A 177 22.41 -3.48 8.21
C TYR A 177 23.23 -2.17 8.23
N PHE A 178 24.29 -2.11 7.46
CA PHE A 178 25.12 -0.93 7.33
C PHE A 178 24.43 0.16 6.46
N ARG A 179 24.85 1.40 6.64
CA ARG A 179 24.42 2.55 5.84
C ARG A 179 25.65 3.34 5.39
N TYR A 180 25.72 3.68 4.12
CA TYR A 180 26.82 4.48 3.58
C TYR A 180 26.70 5.96 3.97
N ALA A 181 27.83 6.65 4.11
CA ALA A 181 27.91 8.07 4.42
C ALA A 181 27.10 8.97 3.45
N GLY A 182 27.00 8.58 2.18
CA GLY A 182 26.20 9.29 1.19
C GLY A 182 24.70 9.34 1.46
N ALA A 183 24.20 8.61 2.46
CA ALA A 183 22.81 8.67 2.91
C ALA A 183 22.61 9.51 4.20
N ASP A 184 23.66 10.13 4.74
CA ASP A 184 23.62 10.89 6.00
C ASP A 184 22.52 11.98 6.04
N LYS A 185 22.25 12.62 4.92
CA LYS A 185 21.23 13.67 4.82
C LYS A 185 19.83 13.17 4.42
N ASP A 186 19.68 11.85 4.16
CA ASP A 186 18.40 11.31 3.73
C ASP A 186 17.38 11.34 4.85
N HIS A 187 16.24 12.03 4.61
CA HIS A 187 15.24 12.29 5.62
C HIS A 187 13.84 12.45 5.01
N LEU A 188 12.83 11.84 5.64
CA LEU A 188 11.43 11.93 5.24
C LEU A 188 10.60 12.63 6.31
N LYS A 189 9.91 13.70 5.92
CA LYS A 189 8.85 14.34 6.73
C LYS A 189 7.53 14.24 6.04
N THR A 190 6.50 13.79 6.76
CA THR A 190 5.12 13.74 6.25
C THR A 190 4.14 14.36 7.24
N GLN A 191 3.04 14.88 6.69
CA GLN A 191 1.85 15.29 7.43
C GLN A 191 0.60 14.88 6.66
N HIS A 192 -0.36 14.31 7.33
CA HIS A 192 -1.66 13.95 6.78
C HIS A 192 -2.77 14.55 7.65
N PHE A 193 -3.80 15.07 7.00
CA PHE A 193 -5.05 15.50 7.62
C PHE A 193 -6.22 14.89 6.87
N GLN A 194 -7.20 14.39 7.60
CA GLN A 194 -8.43 13.81 7.05
C GLN A 194 -9.66 14.40 7.76
N SER A 195 -10.69 14.73 6.99
CA SER A 195 -12.02 15.05 7.49
C SER A 195 -13.07 14.32 6.67
N VAL A 196 -13.95 13.58 7.33
CA VAL A 196 -15.06 12.84 6.68
C VAL A 196 -16.34 13.09 7.46
N LEU A 197 -17.37 13.58 6.77
CA LEU A 197 -18.74 13.65 7.28
C LEU A 197 -19.53 12.55 6.61
N SER A 198 -20.00 11.59 7.39
CA SER A 198 -20.78 10.44 6.94
C SER A 198 -22.22 10.56 7.42
N HIS A 199 -23.18 10.26 6.55
CA HIS A 199 -24.58 10.13 6.89
C HIS A 199 -25.09 8.76 6.43
N ILE A 200 -25.66 8.00 7.34
CA ILE A 200 -26.31 6.72 7.07
C ILE A 200 -27.78 6.86 7.41
N LEU A 201 -28.64 6.61 6.42
CA LEU A 201 -30.07 6.50 6.57
C LEU A 201 -30.46 5.02 6.44
N MET A 202 -31.22 4.53 7.39
CA MET A 202 -31.81 3.18 7.36
C MET A 202 -33.31 3.27 7.58
N ALA A 203 -34.09 2.87 6.58
CA ALA A 203 -35.54 2.84 6.65
C ALA A 203 -36.04 1.43 7.04
N GLU A 204 -37.21 1.35 7.66
CA GLU A 204 -37.84 0.06 8.08
C GLU A 204 -38.07 -0.92 6.93
N ASN A 205 -38.32 -0.40 5.73
CA ASN A 205 -38.46 -1.22 4.52
C ASN A 205 -37.14 -1.85 4.04
N GLY A 206 -36.02 -1.63 4.75
CA GLY A 206 -34.69 -2.18 4.43
C GLY A 206 -33.87 -1.34 3.45
N LEU A 207 -34.34 -0.15 3.06
CA LEU A 207 -33.53 0.81 2.29
C LEU A 207 -32.43 1.38 3.19
N LYS A 208 -31.18 1.29 2.72
CA LYS A 208 -30.02 1.90 3.35
C LYS A 208 -29.36 2.87 2.37
N ILE A 209 -29.16 4.12 2.80
CA ILE A 209 -28.42 5.11 2.03
C ILE A 209 -27.22 5.55 2.86
N THR A 210 -26.03 5.53 2.26
CA THR A 210 -24.78 6.00 2.87
C THR A 210 -24.18 7.10 2.02
N SER A 211 -24.02 8.30 2.59
CA SER A 211 -23.45 9.45 1.91
C SER A 211 -22.23 9.95 2.69
N ASN A 212 -21.16 10.29 1.98
CA ASN A 212 -19.93 10.81 2.58
C ASN A 212 -19.47 12.05 1.85
N LEU A 213 -19.10 13.09 2.61
CA LEU A 213 -18.34 14.24 2.16
C LEU A 213 -16.95 14.14 2.80
N TYR A 214 -15.88 14.26 2.00
CA TYR A 214 -14.53 14.04 2.50
C TYR A 214 -13.53 15.04 1.92
N TYR A 215 -12.50 15.28 2.74
CA TYR A 215 -11.32 16.06 2.41
C TYR A 215 -10.08 15.42 3.05
N ASN A 216 -9.04 15.19 2.25
CA ASN A 216 -7.73 14.77 2.71
C ASN A 216 -6.67 15.75 2.21
N TYR A 217 -5.71 16.04 3.04
CA TYR A 217 -4.50 16.79 2.71
C TYR A 217 -3.29 15.96 3.11
N PHE A 218 -2.29 15.90 2.23
CA PHE A 218 -1.04 15.24 2.53
C PHE A 218 0.14 16.10 2.07
N PHE A 219 1.09 16.28 2.97
CA PHE A 219 2.38 16.89 2.69
C PHE A 219 3.48 15.88 2.90
N ARG A 220 4.48 15.87 2.00
CA ARG A 220 5.74 15.20 2.22
C ARG A 220 6.92 16.02 1.71
N ASN A 221 8.03 15.91 2.41
CA ASN A 221 9.35 16.23 1.90
C ASN A 221 10.25 15.02 2.10
N TRP A 222 10.58 14.34 1.02
CA TRP A 222 11.59 13.30 1.05
C TRP A 222 12.89 13.88 0.53
N TYR A 223 13.72 14.33 1.45
CA TYR A 223 15.05 14.81 1.19
C TYR A 223 15.97 13.60 1.08
N LYS A 224 16.57 13.35 -0.09
CA LYS A 224 17.29 12.11 -0.31
C LYS A 224 18.29 12.20 -1.45
N LEU A 225 19.36 11.43 -1.34
CA LEU A 225 20.36 11.30 -2.39
C LEU A 225 19.72 10.83 -3.71
N SER A 226 20.03 11.48 -4.82
CA SER A 226 19.55 11.16 -6.17
C SER A 226 20.66 10.67 -7.09
N ASP A 227 21.82 11.28 -7.04
CA ASP A 227 22.93 11.01 -7.94
C ASP A 227 24.29 11.27 -7.31
N VAL A 228 25.33 10.67 -7.89
CA VAL A 228 26.75 10.96 -7.60
C VAL A 228 27.40 11.52 -8.86
N ARG A 229 28.26 12.52 -8.68
CA ARG A 229 29.00 13.20 -9.76
C ARG A 229 30.49 13.25 -9.45
N VAL A 230 31.29 13.18 -10.52
CA VAL A 230 32.72 13.41 -10.49
C VAL A 230 33.02 14.35 -11.67
N GLY A 231 33.65 15.53 -11.40
CA GLY A 231 33.84 16.55 -12.42
C GLY A 231 32.65 17.49 -12.61
N TYR A 232 32.71 18.32 -13.67
CA TYR A 232 31.76 19.40 -13.93
C TYR A 232 30.82 19.14 -15.10
N LEU A 233 31.05 18.07 -15.89
CA LEU A 233 30.26 17.72 -17.07
C LEU A 233 29.08 16.82 -16.71
N LYS A 234 28.01 16.89 -17.51
CA LYS A 234 26.83 16.03 -17.31
C LYS A 234 27.12 14.55 -17.52
N GLU A 235 28.08 14.22 -18.38
CA GLU A 235 28.53 12.87 -18.68
C GLU A 235 29.23 12.20 -17.49
N GLU A 236 29.69 13.01 -16.53
CA GLU A 236 30.36 12.58 -15.30
C GLU A 236 29.37 12.24 -14.17
N LYS A 237 28.08 12.18 -14.47
CA LYS A 237 27.04 11.82 -13.54
C LYS A 237 26.72 10.33 -13.63
N ARG A 238 26.59 9.65 -12.47
CA ARG A 238 26.11 8.28 -12.35
C ARG A 238 24.90 8.21 -11.44
N SER A 239 23.92 7.41 -11.83
CA SER A 239 22.83 7.06 -10.90
C SER A 239 23.39 6.16 -9.79
N ILE A 240 22.81 6.26 -8.60
CA ILE A 240 23.20 5.42 -7.47
C ILE A 240 23.05 3.93 -7.81
N GLY A 241 22.01 3.57 -8.57
CA GLY A 241 21.81 2.21 -9.04
C GLY A 241 22.97 1.67 -9.90
N GLN A 242 23.49 2.50 -10.81
CA GLN A 242 24.67 2.14 -11.63
C GLN A 242 25.92 1.95 -10.77
N VAL A 243 26.15 2.85 -9.81
CA VAL A 243 27.33 2.76 -8.92
C VAL A 243 27.29 1.49 -8.08
N LEU A 244 26.13 1.14 -7.51
CA LEU A 244 25.97 -0.04 -6.65
C LEU A 244 25.88 -1.37 -7.41
N ALA A 245 25.48 -1.33 -8.69
CA ALA A 245 25.43 -2.54 -9.52
C ALA A 245 26.83 -3.00 -9.96
N ASP A 246 27.76 -2.07 -10.12
CA ASP A 246 29.15 -2.34 -10.53
C ASP A 246 30.11 -1.33 -9.85
N PRO A 247 30.45 -1.57 -8.57
CA PRO A 247 31.35 -0.69 -7.81
C PRO A 247 32.78 -0.66 -8.39
N GLU A 248 33.24 -1.73 -9.02
CA GLU A 248 34.58 -1.79 -9.59
C GLU A 248 34.74 -0.84 -10.76
N THR A 249 33.83 -0.88 -11.73
CA THR A 249 33.84 0.04 -12.89
C THR A 249 33.53 1.49 -12.45
N ASN A 250 32.74 1.68 -11.39
CA ASN A 250 32.38 3.01 -10.85
C ASN A 250 33.14 3.33 -9.55
N HIS A 251 34.37 2.88 -9.43
CA HIS A 251 35.16 2.92 -8.20
C HIS A 251 35.24 4.31 -7.56
N GLU A 252 35.55 5.36 -8.31
CA GLU A 252 35.65 6.72 -7.78
C GLU A 252 34.31 7.22 -7.22
N TYR A 253 33.21 6.96 -7.93
CA TYR A 253 31.86 7.32 -7.46
C TYR A 253 31.45 6.52 -6.22
N PHE A 254 31.85 5.26 -6.16
CA PHE A 254 31.56 4.38 -5.03
C PHE A 254 32.35 4.81 -3.77
N GLU A 255 33.62 5.15 -3.91
CA GLU A 255 34.42 5.65 -2.79
C GLU A 255 33.89 6.97 -2.22
N ILE A 256 33.44 7.91 -3.08
CA ILE A 256 32.78 9.14 -2.66
C ILE A 256 31.46 8.82 -1.95
N LEU A 257 30.64 7.93 -2.53
CA LEU A 257 29.35 7.52 -1.98
C LEU A 257 29.49 6.90 -0.58
N THR A 258 30.54 6.11 -0.37
CA THR A 258 30.82 5.41 0.89
C THR A 258 31.56 6.27 1.92
N GLY A 259 32.05 7.45 1.53
CA GLY A 259 32.82 8.33 2.40
C GLY A 259 34.30 7.98 2.50
N GLN A 260 34.80 7.03 1.68
CA GLN A 260 36.21 6.61 1.65
C GLN A 260 37.10 7.59 0.90
N ARG A 261 36.51 8.43 0.06
CA ARG A 261 37.22 9.43 -0.73
C ARG A 261 36.62 10.81 -0.54
N ASP A 262 37.48 11.77 -0.20
CA ASP A 262 37.12 13.17 -0.17
C ASP A 262 36.94 13.75 -1.57
N TYR A 263 35.92 14.58 -1.75
CA TYR A 263 35.68 15.33 -2.97
C TYR A 263 35.12 16.71 -2.65
N ILE A 264 35.87 17.75 -3.02
CA ILE A 264 35.46 19.14 -2.83
C ILE A 264 34.75 19.62 -4.10
N GLY A 265 33.42 19.75 -4.02
CA GLY A 265 32.54 20.11 -5.12
C GLY A 265 31.16 19.53 -4.97
N GLU A 266 30.33 19.63 -6.01
CA GLU A 266 28.96 19.02 -6.04
C GLU A 266 29.04 17.54 -6.38
N ALA A 267 29.56 16.72 -5.46
CA ALA A 267 29.67 15.27 -5.67
C ALA A 267 28.36 14.52 -5.44
N LEU A 268 27.62 14.89 -4.41
CA LEU A 268 26.42 14.19 -3.99
C LEU A 268 25.20 15.11 -4.14
N MET A 269 24.26 14.72 -5.00
CA MET A 269 23.06 15.51 -5.27
C MET A 269 21.91 15.02 -4.42
N VAL A 270 21.47 15.84 -3.46
CA VAL A 270 20.36 15.51 -2.56
C VAL A 270 19.11 16.26 -2.98
N ARG A 271 18.07 15.53 -3.33
CA ARG A 271 16.81 16.07 -3.82
C ARG A 271 15.81 16.29 -2.73
N ALA A 272 15.34 17.53 -2.59
CA ALA A 272 14.16 17.86 -1.79
C ALA A 272 12.89 17.50 -2.58
N ASN A 273 12.36 16.29 -2.38
CA ASN A 273 11.11 15.85 -3.02
C ASN A 273 9.89 16.43 -2.31
N ARG A 274 9.79 17.76 -2.29
CA ARG A 274 8.69 18.47 -1.66
C ARG A 274 7.43 18.39 -2.49
N ARG A 275 6.34 17.87 -1.88
CA ARG A 275 5.05 17.74 -2.53
C ARG A 275 3.90 18.00 -1.58
N LYS A 276 2.84 18.61 -2.10
CA LYS A 276 1.56 18.77 -1.45
C LYS A 276 0.49 18.06 -2.27
N TYR A 277 -0.39 17.37 -1.58
CA TYR A 277 -1.49 16.65 -2.22
C TYR A 277 -2.80 17.03 -1.55
N PHE A 278 -3.87 16.97 -2.30
CA PHE A 278 -5.22 16.99 -1.77
C PHE A 278 -6.08 15.95 -2.47
N SER A 279 -7.08 15.44 -1.77
CA SER A 279 -8.20 14.72 -2.36
C SER A 279 -9.49 15.11 -1.66
N ARG A 280 -10.57 15.31 -2.42
CA ARG A 280 -11.87 15.69 -1.89
C ARG A 280 -12.99 15.16 -2.77
N GLY A 281 -14.16 15.02 -2.20
CA GLY A 281 -15.30 14.56 -2.97
C GLY A 281 -16.53 14.32 -2.13
N ILE A 282 -17.58 13.95 -2.86
CA ILE A 282 -18.83 13.48 -2.33
C ILE A 282 -19.17 12.15 -2.97
N GLN A 283 -19.62 11.20 -2.17
CA GLN A 283 -20.13 9.92 -2.65
C GLN A 283 -21.40 9.54 -1.92
N SER A 284 -22.29 8.86 -2.62
CA SER A 284 -23.50 8.32 -2.03
C SER A 284 -23.80 6.96 -2.64
N LYS A 285 -24.23 6.02 -1.82
CA LYS A 285 -24.73 4.72 -2.26
C LYS A 285 -26.04 4.39 -1.58
N ALA A 286 -26.91 3.73 -2.32
CA ALA A 286 -28.17 3.19 -1.85
C ALA A 286 -28.20 1.69 -2.06
N GLU A 287 -28.67 0.95 -1.07
CA GLU A 287 -28.83 -0.49 -1.08
C GLU A 287 -30.25 -0.84 -0.63
N HIS A 288 -30.89 -1.76 -1.35
CA HIS A 288 -32.17 -2.32 -0.94
C HIS A 288 -32.25 -3.79 -1.30
N LYS A 289 -32.88 -4.58 -0.42
CA LYS A 289 -33.08 -6.01 -0.59
C LYS A 289 -34.58 -6.34 -0.71
N TRP A 290 -34.96 -6.87 -1.85
CA TRP A 290 -36.32 -7.36 -2.08
C TRP A 290 -36.40 -8.88 -1.90
N ARG A 291 -37.51 -9.35 -1.35
CA ARG A 291 -37.89 -10.76 -1.37
C ARG A 291 -38.82 -10.98 -2.55
N LEU A 292 -38.45 -11.84 -3.48
CA LEU A 292 -39.20 -12.19 -4.69
C LEU A 292 -39.57 -13.70 -4.64
N GLY A 293 -40.65 -14.02 -3.93
CA GLY A 293 -41.02 -15.41 -3.64
C GLY A 293 -39.96 -16.11 -2.79
N GLU A 294 -39.33 -17.15 -3.34
CA GLU A 294 -38.25 -17.92 -2.70
C GLU A 294 -36.85 -17.31 -2.95
N SER A 295 -36.77 -16.24 -3.73
CA SER A 295 -35.51 -15.58 -4.03
C SER A 295 -35.38 -14.22 -3.36
N TYR A 296 -34.11 -13.73 -3.29
CA TYR A 296 -33.78 -12.39 -2.83
C TYR A 296 -33.02 -11.67 -3.94
N LEU A 297 -33.41 -10.42 -4.19
CA LEU A 297 -32.67 -9.50 -5.05
C LEU A 297 -32.15 -8.33 -4.20
N THR A 298 -30.85 -8.21 -4.09
CA THR A 298 -30.21 -7.04 -3.50
C THR A 298 -29.67 -6.17 -4.63
N VAL A 299 -30.08 -4.89 -4.65
CA VAL A 299 -29.57 -3.90 -5.59
C VAL A 299 -28.82 -2.83 -4.81
N GLU A 300 -27.58 -2.62 -5.16
CA GLU A 300 -26.74 -1.51 -4.68
C GLU A 300 -26.40 -0.61 -5.86
N GLY A 301 -26.60 0.70 -5.71
CA GLY A 301 -26.17 1.69 -6.69
C GLY A 301 -25.44 2.82 -5.99
N GLY A 302 -24.40 3.35 -6.62
CA GLY A 302 -23.61 4.43 -6.03
C GLY A 302 -23.09 5.41 -7.07
N ILE A 303 -22.88 6.65 -6.62
CA ILE A 303 -22.26 7.73 -7.42
C ILE A 303 -21.17 8.39 -6.60
N ARG A 304 -20.13 8.90 -7.27
CA ARG A 304 -19.04 9.67 -6.66
C ARG A 304 -18.58 10.77 -7.61
N TYR A 305 -18.44 11.98 -7.04
CA TYR A 305 -17.62 13.04 -7.60
C TYR A 305 -16.35 13.17 -6.78
N HIS A 306 -15.20 13.20 -7.44
CA HIS A 306 -13.88 13.24 -6.81
C HIS A 306 -12.97 14.24 -7.52
N GLU A 307 -12.23 14.99 -6.74
CA GLU A 307 -11.12 15.81 -7.21
C GLU A 307 -9.88 15.50 -6.39
N ASP A 308 -8.74 15.40 -7.06
CA ASP A 308 -7.44 15.30 -6.41
C ASP A 308 -6.34 16.06 -7.15
N GLY A 309 -5.21 16.25 -6.48
CA GLY A 309 -4.07 16.89 -7.12
C GLY A 309 -2.77 16.73 -6.36
N GLU A 310 -1.68 16.84 -7.12
CA GLU A 310 -0.31 16.89 -6.67
C GLU A 310 0.33 18.22 -7.06
N ASP A 311 0.86 18.97 -6.10
CA ASP A 311 1.78 20.09 -6.31
C ASP A 311 3.20 19.59 -6.06
N ARG A 312 4.00 19.55 -7.13
CA ARG A 312 5.37 19.07 -7.15
C ARG A 312 6.33 20.24 -7.32
N PHE A 313 7.10 20.51 -6.24
CA PHE A 313 8.01 21.64 -6.17
C PHE A 313 9.34 21.17 -5.58
N GLN A 314 10.39 21.01 -6.41
CA GLN A 314 11.60 20.28 -6.07
C GLN A 314 12.85 21.06 -6.41
N GLU A 315 13.88 20.91 -5.57
CA GLU A 315 15.24 21.39 -5.77
C GLU A 315 16.25 20.28 -5.48
N ASP A 316 17.48 20.45 -5.99
CA ASP A 316 18.63 19.57 -5.71
C ASP A 316 19.73 20.38 -5.05
N ASP A 317 20.10 20.02 -3.81
CA ASP A 317 21.25 20.54 -3.10
C ASP A 317 22.50 19.74 -3.49
N GLY A 318 23.62 20.43 -3.73
CA GLY A 318 24.92 19.82 -4.00
C GLY A 318 25.76 19.73 -2.73
N TYR A 319 26.24 18.53 -2.41
CA TYR A 319 27.11 18.26 -1.27
C TYR A 319 28.49 17.81 -1.71
N SER A 320 29.50 18.21 -0.97
CA SER A 320 30.86 17.65 -0.99
C SER A 320 30.95 16.48 0.00
N MET A 321 31.89 15.56 -0.21
CA MET A 321 32.30 14.56 0.77
C MET A 321 33.64 14.98 1.36
N GLN A 322 33.74 15.16 2.68
CA GLN A 322 34.95 15.58 3.38
C GLN A 322 35.09 14.83 4.69
N SER A 323 36.13 14.02 4.81
CA SER A 323 36.40 13.17 5.98
C SER A 323 35.24 12.24 6.34
N GLY A 324 34.57 11.67 5.34
CA GLY A 324 33.42 10.80 5.52
C GLY A 324 32.09 11.51 5.84
N GLU A 325 32.06 12.85 5.85
CA GLU A 325 30.87 13.64 6.14
C GLU A 325 30.38 14.43 4.91
N MET A 326 29.05 14.49 4.75
CA MET A 326 28.40 15.32 3.72
C MET A 326 28.33 16.79 4.17
N LYS A 327 29.03 17.69 3.46
CA LYS A 327 28.99 19.14 3.70
C LYS A 327 28.32 19.87 2.55
N LEU A 328 27.33 20.73 2.87
CA LEU A 328 26.61 21.50 1.85
C LEU A 328 27.61 22.39 1.08
N PHE A 329 27.69 22.16 -0.23
CA PHE A 329 28.54 22.94 -1.13
C PHE A 329 27.73 24.03 -1.86
N ARG A 330 26.55 23.65 -2.38
CA ARG A 330 25.65 24.59 -3.06
C ARG A 330 24.19 24.27 -2.72
N PRO A 331 23.43 25.21 -2.13
CA PRO A 331 21.99 25.05 -1.96
C PRO A 331 21.29 25.10 -3.30
N GLY A 332 20.22 24.30 -3.43
CA GLY A 332 19.35 24.28 -4.60
C GLY A 332 18.37 25.44 -4.60
N ASP A 333 18.04 25.95 -5.80
CA ASP A 333 16.99 26.94 -5.94
C ASP A 333 15.61 26.26 -5.92
N PRO A 334 14.65 26.72 -5.10
CA PRO A 334 13.33 26.13 -5.03
C PRO A 334 12.63 26.04 -6.40
N GLY A 335 12.14 24.86 -6.76
CA GLY A 335 11.46 24.60 -8.04
C GLY A 335 12.40 24.38 -9.24
N SER A 336 13.73 24.50 -9.06
CA SER A 336 14.71 24.35 -10.16
C SER A 336 14.76 22.93 -10.73
N GLN A 337 14.42 21.91 -9.96
CA GLN A 337 14.41 20.53 -10.41
C GLN A 337 13.04 20.13 -11.01
N SER A 338 11.94 20.46 -10.32
CA SER A 338 10.59 20.24 -10.81
C SER A 338 9.63 21.29 -10.25
N ASN A 339 8.77 21.85 -11.11
CA ASN A 339 7.82 22.88 -10.75
C ASN A 339 6.52 22.66 -11.55
N GLN A 340 5.62 21.78 -11.03
CA GLN A 340 4.40 21.40 -11.73
C GLN A 340 3.26 21.08 -10.77
N VAL A 341 2.04 21.24 -11.27
CA VAL A 341 0.80 20.85 -10.61
C VAL A 341 0.03 19.92 -11.52
N THR A 342 -0.35 18.77 -11.02
CA THR A 342 -1.23 17.82 -11.71
C THR A 342 -2.53 17.69 -10.94
N THR A 343 -3.67 17.77 -11.62
CA THR A 343 -5.00 17.63 -11.01
C THR A 343 -5.83 16.62 -11.79
N ALA A 344 -6.77 15.99 -11.11
CA ALA A 344 -7.76 15.11 -11.69
C ALA A 344 -9.15 15.46 -11.18
N ARG A 345 -10.16 15.32 -12.06
CA ARG A 345 -11.58 15.35 -11.74
C ARG A 345 -12.22 14.09 -12.28
N ALA A 346 -13.00 13.42 -11.47
CA ALA A 346 -13.61 12.15 -11.82
C ALA A 346 -15.06 12.07 -11.40
N TRP A 347 -15.92 11.64 -12.33
CA TRP A 347 -17.26 11.17 -12.06
C TRP A 347 -17.27 9.65 -12.17
N SER A 348 -17.86 8.98 -11.21
CA SER A 348 -18.07 7.55 -11.29
C SER A 348 -19.44 7.16 -10.77
N GLY A 349 -20.02 6.13 -11.39
CA GLY A 349 -21.25 5.53 -10.94
C GLY A 349 -21.24 4.04 -11.15
N TYR A 350 -21.96 3.29 -10.32
CA TYR A 350 -22.11 1.86 -10.47
C TYR A 350 -23.48 1.38 -10.06
N ILE A 351 -23.85 0.20 -10.57
CA ILE A 351 -24.96 -0.61 -10.12
C ILE A 351 -24.45 -2.04 -9.94
N LEU A 352 -24.84 -2.66 -8.84
CA LEU A 352 -24.51 -4.04 -8.49
C LEU A 352 -25.79 -4.75 -8.08
N ASN A 353 -26.12 -5.86 -8.76
CA ASN A 353 -27.28 -6.68 -8.50
C ASN A 353 -26.81 -8.04 -7.98
N THR A 354 -27.31 -8.47 -6.85
CA THR A 354 -27.07 -9.81 -6.31
C THR A 354 -28.40 -10.54 -6.17
N TRP A 355 -28.59 -11.54 -7.01
CA TRP A 355 -29.75 -12.40 -6.99
C TRP A 355 -29.40 -13.74 -6.34
N ALA A 356 -30.08 -14.07 -5.26
CA ALA A 356 -29.94 -15.33 -4.51
C ALA A 356 -31.22 -16.14 -4.60
N TRP A 357 -31.15 -17.34 -5.18
CA TRP A 357 -32.23 -18.29 -5.33
C TRP A 357 -31.75 -19.68 -4.96
N ASN A 358 -32.35 -20.27 -3.89
CA ASN A 358 -31.91 -21.55 -3.36
C ASN A 358 -30.38 -21.63 -3.18
N ASN A 359 -29.73 -22.51 -3.93
CA ASN A 359 -28.30 -22.75 -3.88
C ASN A 359 -27.49 -21.84 -4.83
N LEU A 360 -28.17 -21.07 -5.68
CA LEU A 360 -27.54 -20.23 -6.71
C LEU A 360 -27.50 -18.78 -6.26
N THR A 361 -26.33 -18.14 -6.38
CA THR A 361 -26.18 -16.70 -6.23
C THR A 361 -25.50 -16.14 -7.48
N ILE A 362 -26.12 -15.16 -8.13
CA ILE A 362 -25.56 -14.44 -9.28
C ILE A 362 -25.36 -13.00 -8.86
N THR A 363 -24.16 -12.48 -9.07
CA THR A 363 -23.81 -11.07 -8.86
C THR A 363 -23.42 -10.46 -10.20
N ALA A 364 -24.15 -9.43 -10.64
CA ALA A 364 -23.88 -8.73 -11.90
C ALA A 364 -23.75 -7.22 -11.62
N GLY A 365 -22.69 -6.62 -12.09
CA GLY A 365 -22.43 -5.21 -11.87
C GLY A 365 -21.89 -4.50 -13.11
N LEU A 366 -22.11 -3.19 -13.14
CA LEU A 366 -21.60 -2.28 -14.15
C LEU A 366 -21.14 -1.00 -13.48
N ARG A 367 -19.92 -0.56 -13.81
CA ARG A 367 -19.36 0.72 -13.37
C ARG A 367 -19.00 1.58 -14.56
N TYR A 368 -19.20 2.88 -14.41
CA TYR A 368 -18.75 3.91 -15.34
C TYR A 368 -17.76 4.84 -14.64
N GLU A 369 -16.69 5.20 -15.34
CA GLU A 369 -15.71 6.19 -14.92
C GLU A 369 -15.53 7.22 -16.04
N ASP A 370 -15.59 8.51 -15.69
CA ASP A 370 -15.25 9.65 -16.55
C ASP A 370 -14.20 10.50 -15.82
N VAL A 371 -12.98 10.49 -16.32
CA VAL A 371 -11.81 11.10 -15.67
C VAL A 371 -11.20 12.12 -16.61
N VAL A 372 -10.93 13.32 -16.09
CA VAL A 372 -10.17 14.36 -16.76
C VAL A 372 -8.94 14.69 -15.91
N LEU A 373 -7.76 14.66 -16.54
CA LEU A 373 -6.48 14.99 -15.91
C LEU A 373 -5.88 16.21 -16.58
N GLU A 374 -5.28 17.10 -15.80
CA GLU A 374 -4.63 18.31 -16.27
C GLU A 374 -3.26 18.45 -15.60
N LYS A 375 -2.20 18.66 -16.38
CA LYS A 375 -0.86 18.97 -15.87
C LYS A 375 -0.49 20.39 -16.28
N ARG A 376 -0.15 21.20 -15.29
CA ARG A 376 0.39 22.55 -15.45
C ARG A 376 1.87 22.51 -15.10
N ASN A 377 2.72 22.68 -16.11
CA ASN A 377 4.16 22.69 -15.94
C ASN A 377 4.66 24.14 -15.99
N TYR A 378 5.10 24.67 -14.86
CA TYR A 378 5.79 25.95 -14.76
C TYR A 378 7.25 25.76 -15.15
N THR A 379 7.86 26.72 -15.83
CA THR A 379 9.27 26.58 -16.19
C THR A 379 10.15 26.50 -14.93
N LYS A 380 11.27 25.80 -15.02
CA LYS A 380 12.26 25.76 -13.94
C LYS A 380 12.84 27.15 -13.64
N GLN A 381 12.77 28.07 -14.61
CA GLN A 381 13.19 29.46 -14.51
C GLN A 381 12.12 30.38 -13.91
N ASP A 382 10.92 29.88 -13.65
CA ASP A 382 9.84 30.63 -12.99
C ASP A 382 9.42 29.96 -11.66
N PRO A 383 10.30 29.89 -10.65
CA PRO A 383 10.00 29.28 -9.35
C PRO A 383 8.89 30.01 -8.59
N ARG A 384 8.64 31.27 -8.94
CA ARG A 384 7.55 32.08 -8.35
C ARG A 384 6.22 31.91 -9.04
N ARG A 385 6.17 31.12 -10.12
CA ARG A 385 4.95 30.89 -10.94
C ARG A 385 4.31 32.19 -11.43
N SER A 386 5.13 33.13 -11.90
CA SER A 386 4.75 34.51 -12.23
C SER A 386 4.03 34.65 -13.57
N GLY A 387 3.93 33.58 -14.36
CA GLY A 387 3.17 33.60 -15.62
C GLY A 387 3.83 32.89 -16.81
N ARG A 388 5.02 32.34 -16.66
CA ARG A 388 5.66 31.50 -17.69
C ARG A 388 5.16 30.06 -17.58
N ILE A 389 3.85 29.89 -17.70
CA ILE A 389 3.18 28.61 -17.58
C ILE A 389 3.16 27.89 -18.93
N ARG A 390 3.60 26.66 -18.96
CA ARG A 390 3.28 25.72 -20.04
C ARG A 390 2.08 24.88 -19.59
N ILE A 391 0.93 25.06 -20.22
CA ILE A 391 -0.24 24.22 -20.01
C ILE A 391 -0.14 23.07 -21.00
N GLU A 392 -0.18 21.84 -20.50
CA GLU A 392 -0.28 20.66 -21.34
C GLU A 392 -1.75 20.36 -21.62
N THR A 393 -2.03 19.76 -22.78
CA THR A 393 -3.41 19.37 -23.14
C THR A 393 -3.92 18.37 -22.11
N PRO A 394 -5.11 18.56 -21.53
CA PRO A 394 -5.66 17.61 -20.58
C PRO A 394 -5.87 16.24 -21.24
N ASN A 395 -5.54 15.17 -20.52
CA ASN A 395 -5.87 13.82 -20.92
C ASN A 395 -7.20 13.40 -20.28
N SER A 396 -7.95 12.51 -20.93
CA SER A 396 -9.23 12.03 -20.41
C SER A 396 -9.45 10.56 -20.73
N ALA A 397 -10.23 9.91 -19.88
CA ALA A 397 -10.63 8.52 -20.08
C ALA A 397 -12.10 8.33 -19.70
N ARG A 398 -12.85 7.63 -20.56
CA ARG A 398 -14.23 7.19 -20.31
C ARG A 398 -14.31 5.70 -20.50
N VAL A 399 -14.70 4.98 -19.44
CA VAL A 399 -14.70 3.53 -19.47
C VAL A 399 -15.93 2.92 -18.82
N TRP A 400 -16.35 1.77 -19.38
CA TRP A 400 -17.36 0.90 -18.81
C TRP A 400 -16.69 -0.36 -18.30
N LEU A 401 -17.01 -0.73 -17.07
CA LEU A 401 -16.38 -1.83 -16.33
C LEU A 401 -17.45 -2.84 -15.88
N PRO A 402 -17.83 -3.77 -16.75
CA PRO A 402 -18.76 -4.84 -16.39
C PRO A 402 -18.08 -5.90 -15.52
N GLY A 403 -18.88 -6.56 -14.69
CA GLY A 403 -18.48 -7.72 -13.91
C GLY A 403 -19.66 -8.64 -13.65
N VAL A 404 -19.43 -9.96 -13.71
CA VAL A 404 -20.40 -10.96 -13.35
C VAL A 404 -19.71 -12.08 -12.58
N GLY A 405 -20.38 -12.57 -11.54
CA GLY A 405 -19.96 -13.71 -10.73
C GLY A 405 -21.13 -14.63 -10.46
N VAL A 406 -20.83 -15.91 -10.40
CA VAL A 406 -21.81 -16.97 -10.08
C VAL A 406 -21.22 -17.82 -8.96
N ASN A 407 -22.01 -18.08 -7.94
CA ASN A 407 -21.69 -19.03 -6.88
C ASN A 407 -22.83 -20.06 -6.77
N TYR A 408 -22.49 -21.33 -6.77
CA TYR A 408 -23.45 -22.43 -6.63
C TYR A 408 -23.04 -23.33 -5.46
N LYS A 409 -23.94 -23.50 -4.50
CA LYS A 409 -23.79 -24.44 -3.39
C LYS A 409 -24.21 -25.83 -3.86
N ILE A 410 -23.23 -26.72 -4.03
CA ILE A 410 -23.51 -28.13 -4.37
C ILE A 410 -24.23 -28.81 -3.21
N ILE A 411 -23.70 -28.59 -2.01
CA ILE A 411 -24.30 -28.91 -0.71
C ILE A 411 -24.02 -27.71 0.23
N PRO A 412 -24.64 -27.61 1.41
CA PRO A 412 -24.43 -26.48 2.32
C PRO A 412 -22.97 -26.17 2.64
N GLU A 413 -22.14 -27.21 2.70
CA GLU A 413 -20.72 -27.15 3.06
C GLU A 413 -19.77 -26.90 1.86
N VAL A 414 -20.26 -27.13 0.62
CA VAL A 414 -19.41 -27.10 -0.59
C VAL A 414 -20.02 -26.19 -1.64
N SER A 415 -19.25 -25.18 -2.07
CA SER A 415 -19.66 -24.32 -3.17
C SER A 415 -18.56 -24.17 -4.22
N VAL A 416 -18.99 -24.03 -5.46
CA VAL A 416 -18.15 -23.65 -6.60
C VAL A 416 -18.53 -22.26 -7.07
N PHE A 417 -17.55 -21.50 -7.52
CA PHE A 417 -17.81 -20.17 -8.04
C PHE A 417 -16.92 -19.85 -9.25
N THR A 418 -17.42 -18.95 -10.06
CA THR A 418 -16.66 -18.37 -11.17
C THR A 418 -17.04 -16.91 -11.34
N GLY A 419 -16.14 -16.12 -11.91
CA GLY A 419 -16.38 -14.71 -12.17
C GLY A 419 -15.51 -14.17 -13.29
N VAL A 420 -16.04 -13.16 -13.97
CA VAL A 420 -15.31 -12.35 -14.92
C VAL A 420 -15.61 -10.88 -14.66
N HIS A 421 -14.56 -10.04 -14.70
CA HIS A 421 -14.73 -8.60 -14.58
C HIS A 421 -13.66 -7.85 -15.36
N ARG A 422 -13.98 -6.62 -15.74
CA ARG A 422 -13.04 -5.70 -16.35
C ARG A 422 -12.43 -4.79 -15.27
N GLY A 423 -11.10 -4.80 -15.18
CA GLY A 423 -10.31 -3.89 -14.34
C GLY A 423 -9.84 -2.67 -15.14
N PHE A 424 -9.51 -1.60 -14.42
CA PHE A 424 -9.13 -0.31 -14.97
C PHE A 424 -8.10 0.39 -14.08
N ALA A 425 -7.15 1.11 -14.72
CA ALA A 425 -6.35 2.15 -14.08
C ALA A 425 -6.32 3.37 -15.00
N PRO A 426 -6.55 4.60 -14.47
CA PRO A 426 -6.55 5.82 -15.27
C PRO A 426 -5.17 6.10 -15.88
N PRO A 427 -5.10 6.77 -17.05
CA PRO A 427 -3.86 7.24 -17.62
C PRO A 427 -3.29 8.39 -16.78
N SER A 428 -2.05 8.81 -17.08
CA SER A 428 -1.53 10.07 -16.55
C SER A 428 -1.98 11.28 -17.39
N ALA A 429 -1.65 12.49 -16.95
CA ALA A 429 -1.88 13.72 -17.67
C ALA A 429 -0.87 13.92 -18.82
N VAL A 430 -0.67 12.89 -19.64
CA VAL A 430 0.15 12.88 -20.86
C VAL A 430 -0.79 12.65 -22.04
N LEU A 431 -0.68 13.49 -23.06
CA LEU A 431 -1.54 13.40 -24.25
C LEU A 431 -1.44 12.01 -24.89
N ASP A 432 -2.59 11.48 -25.32
CA ASP A 432 -2.75 10.19 -26.00
C ASP A 432 -2.33 8.93 -25.20
N GLN A 433 -1.97 9.09 -23.94
CA GLN A 433 -1.75 7.92 -23.09
C GLN A 433 -3.09 7.21 -22.83
N LYS A 434 -3.14 5.93 -23.15
CA LYS A 434 -4.34 5.10 -22.95
C LYS A 434 -4.42 4.58 -21.53
N PRO A 435 -5.62 4.43 -20.97
CA PRO A 435 -5.80 3.78 -19.69
C PRO A 435 -5.38 2.30 -19.73
N GLU A 436 -4.86 1.80 -18.62
CA GLU A 436 -4.68 0.36 -18.42
C GLU A 436 -6.05 -0.30 -18.27
N SER A 437 -6.23 -1.45 -18.89
CA SER A 437 -7.40 -2.31 -18.66
C SER A 437 -6.99 -3.75 -18.49
N SER A 438 -7.79 -4.51 -17.76
CA SER A 438 -7.60 -5.96 -17.63
C SER A 438 -8.94 -6.69 -17.77
N THR A 439 -8.89 -7.91 -18.33
CA THR A 439 -9.98 -8.88 -18.23
C THR A 439 -9.52 -9.95 -17.26
N ASN A 440 -10.23 -10.04 -16.14
CA ASN A 440 -9.89 -10.92 -15.03
C ASN A 440 -10.93 -12.03 -14.95
N VAL A 441 -10.50 -13.28 -15.02
CA VAL A 441 -11.32 -14.48 -14.91
C VAL A 441 -10.86 -15.29 -13.72
N GLU A 442 -11.77 -15.77 -12.92
CA GLU A 442 -11.48 -16.65 -11.80
C GLU A 442 -12.50 -17.80 -11.70
N ALA A 443 -12.06 -18.92 -11.17
CA ALA A 443 -12.92 -20.02 -10.78
C ALA A 443 -12.36 -20.67 -9.52
N GLY A 444 -13.24 -21.16 -8.63
CA GLY A 444 -12.79 -21.72 -7.37
C GLY A 444 -13.80 -22.64 -6.71
N LEU A 445 -13.29 -23.32 -5.70
CA LEU A 445 -14.02 -24.23 -4.81
C LEU A 445 -13.87 -23.72 -3.37
N ARG A 446 -14.96 -23.73 -2.61
CA ARG A 446 -14.98 -23.50 -1.16
C ARG A 446 -15.58 -24.68 -0.44
N ILE A 447 -14.94 -25.09 0.64
CA ILE A 447 -15.43 -26.10 1.56
C ILE A 447 -15.47 -25.48 2.96
N ALA A 448 -16.62 -25.56 3.63
CA ALA A 448 -16.82 -25.07 4.99
C ALA A 448 -17.51 -26.15 5.81
N ILE A 449 -16.73 -27.01 6.44
CA ILE A 449 -17.19 -28.04 7.37
C ILE A 449 -16.84 -27.59 8.78
N SER A 450 -17.58 -28.05 9.80
CA SER A 450 -17.35 -27.64 11.19
C SER A 450 -15.85 -27.55 11.55
N GLY A 451 -15.37 -26.32 11.81
CA GLY A 451 -13.97 -26.03 12.13
C GLY A 451 -12.97 -26.11 10.99
N LEU A 452 -13.39 -26.45 9.75
CA LEU A 452 -12.51 -26.50 8.58
C LEU A 452 -13.05 -25.61 7.47
N HIS A 453 -12.22 -24.68 7.00
CA HIS A 453 -12.46 -23.85 5.81
C HIS A 453 -11.33 -24.05 4.81
N PHE A 454 -11.67 -24.48 3.62
CA PHE A 454 -10.72 -24.62 2.52
C PHE A 454 -11.24 -23.85 1.30
N GLU A 455 -10.35 -23.10 0.68
CA GLU A 455 -10.63 -22.40 -0.56
C GLU A 455 -9.47 -22.60 -1.54
N VAL A 456 -9.78 -22.89 -2.80
CA VAL A 456 -8.82 -22.88 -3.90
C VAL A 456 -9.38 -22.10 -5.06
N ILE A 457 -8.57 -21.20 -5.63
CA ILE A 457 -8.96 -20.29 -6.71
C ILE A 457 -7.90 -20.33 -7.81
N GLY A 458 -8.31 -20.68 -9.04
CA GLY A 458 -7.53 -20.42 -10.24
C GLY A 458 -7.89 -19.04 -10.79
N PHE A 459 -6.91 -18.27 -11.23
CA PHE A 459 -7.14 -16.96 -11.83
C PHE A 459 -6.32 -16.74 -13.10
N ASN A 460 -6.86 -15.90 -14.00
CA ASN A 460 -6.21 -15.50 -15.26
C ASN A 460 -6.55 -14.05 -15.56
N ASN A 461 -5.56 -13.17 -15.48
CA ASN A 461 -5.68 -11.73 -15.69
C ASN A 461 -4.93 -11.34 -16.96
N ASN A 462 -5.65 -10.85 -17.94
CA ASN A 462 -5.11 -10.40 -19.22
C ASN A 462 -5.10 -8.88 -19.28
N TYR A 463 -3.91 -8.29 -19.19
CA TYR A 463 -3.69 -6.84 -19.20
C TYR A 463 -3.50 -6.31 -20.62
N GLN A 464 -4.09 -5.14 -20.87
CA GLN A 464 -3.90 -4.34 -22.09
C GLN A 464 -3.47 -2.93 -21.68
N ASN A 465 -2.58 -2.31 -22.48
CA ASN A 465 -2.02 -1.00 -22.21
C ASN A 465 -1.49 -0.88 -20.77
N MET A 466 -0.84 -1.92 -20.27
CA MET A 466 -0.29 -1.92 -18.93
C MET A 466 0.56 -0.67 -18.73
N LEU A 467 0.38 0.03 -17.61
CA LEU A 467 1.10 1.25 -17.29
C LEU A 467 2.39 0.91 -16.52
N GLY A 468 3.51 1.41 -17.00
CA GLY A 468 4.74 1.50 -16.26
C GLY A 468 4.96 2.95 -15.83
N SER A 469 5.65 3.15 -14.72
CA SER A 469 6.02 4.50 -14.25
C SER A 469 7.53 4.60 -14.14
N ASP A 470 8.10 5.70 -14.63
CA ASP A 470 9.51 6.03 -14.41
C ASP A 470 9.71 6.57 -12.99
N LEU A 471 9.47 5.71 -12.00
CA LEU A 471 9.70 6.01 -10.59
C LEU A 471 11.12 5.64 -10.22
N THR A 472 11.84 6.55 -9.55
CA THR A 472 13.13 6.20 -8.94
C THR A 472 12.99 5.00 -8.00
N ALA A 473 11.86 4.90 -7.31
CA ALA A 473 11.54 3.76 -6.45
C ALA A 473 11.49 2.42 -7.21
N ALA A 474 11.23 2.44 -8.53
CA ALA A 474 11.22 1.28 -9.43
C ALA A 474 12.53 1.09 -10.20
N GLY A 475 13.58 1.81 -9.84
CA GLY A 475 14.85 1.79 -10.58
C GLY A 475 14.88 2.70 -11.81
N GLY A 476 13.83 3.50 -12.05
CA GLY A 476 13.79 4.51 -13.10
C GLY A 476 14.54 5.79 -12.74
N GLN A 477 14.59 6.73 -13.67
CA GLN A 477 15.28 8.02 -13.50
C GLN A 477 14.49 9.04 -12.66
N GLY A 478 13.23 8.70 -12.31
CA GLY A 478 12.37 9.55 -11.48
C GLY A 478 11.75 10.71 -12.21
N THR A 479 11.59 10.62 -13.51
CA THR A 479 10.83 11.61 -14.30
C THR A 479 9.35 11.58 -13.89
N MET A 480 8.88 10.46 -13.36
CA MET A 480 7.49 10.17 -13.03
C MET A 480 6.59 10.03 -14.27
N ASP A 481 7.18 10.01 -15.44
CA ASP A 481 6.41 9.79 -16.65
C ASP A 481 5.87 8.36 -16.67
N GLN A 482 4.59 8.23 -16.92
CA GLN A 482 3.98 6.93 -17.17
C GLN A 482 4.10 6.62 -18.66
N PHE A 483 4.31 5.35 -18.96
CA PHE A 483 4.39 4.84 -20.33
C PHE A 483 3.56 3.57 -20.44
N ASN A 484 3.01 3.31 -21.63
CA ASN A 484 2.32 2.05 -21.89
C ASN A 484 3.35 0.96 -22.20
N VAL A 485 3.41 -0.09 -21.38
CA VAL A 485 4.30 -1.25 -21.52
C VAL A 485 3.68 -2.41 -22.34
N GLY A 486 2.55 -2.15 -23.03
CA GLY A 486 1.89 -3.16 -23.86
C GLY A 486 0.94 -4.06 -23.08
N ALA A 487 0.91 -5.34 -23.48
CA ALA A 487 0.03 -6.34 -22.89
C ALA A 487 0.83 -7.34 -22.02
N ALA A 488 0.18 -7.84 -20.97
CA ALA A 488 0.76 -8.85 -20.09
C ALA A 488 -0.30 -9.88 -19.68
N LEU A 489 0.16 -11.08 -19.37
CA LEU A 489 -0.65 -12.16 -18.83
C LEU A 489 -0.15 -12.50 -17.42
N VAL A 490 -1.09 -12.57 -16.46
CA VAL A 490 -0.82 -13.00 -15.10
C VAL A 490 -1.83 -14.07 -14.72
N ARG A 491 -1.37 -15.26 -14.39
CA ARG A 491 -2.22 -16.40 -14.04
C ARG A 491 -1.66 -17.13 -12.82
N GLY A 492 -2.50 -17.86 -12.12
CA GLY A 492 -2.02 -18.60 -10.97
C GLY A 492 -3.11 -19.32 -10.20
N VAL A 493 -2.69 -19.82 -9.04
CA VAL A 493 -3.56 -20.52 -8.09
C VAL A 493 -3.32 -19.95 -6.70
N GLU A 494 -4.41 -19.65 -6.00
CA GLU A 494 -4.42 -19.30 -4.58
C GLU A 494 -5.10 -20.43 -3.81
N ALA A 495 -4.52 -20.90 -2.71
CA ALA A 495 -5.14 -21.86 -1.81
C ALA A 495 -5.08 -21.32 -0.38
N LEU A 496 -6.18 -21.49 0.35
CA LEU A 496 -6.32 -21.10 1.75
C LEU A 496 -6.92 -22.29 2.52
N LEU A 497 -6.29 -22.66 3.62
CA LEU A 497 -6.81 -23.62 4.59
C LEU A 497 -6.84 -22.94 5.96
N SER A 498 -8.00 -22.96 6.62
CA SER A 498 -8.15 -22.57 8.01
C SER A 498 -8.81 -23.72 8.77
N CYS A 499 -8.20 -24.13 9.86
CA CYS A 499 -8.66 -25.27 10.65
C CYS A 499 -8.69 -24.91 12.14
N ASP A 500 -9.86 -25.04 12.76
CA ASP A 500 -10.10 -24.92 14.21
C ASP A 500 -11.02 -26.09 14.63
N PRO A 501 -10.47 -27.32 14.70
CA PRO A 501 -11.28 -28.54 14.84
C PRO A 501 -11.81 -28.77 16.25
N MET A 502 -11.33 -27.98 17.24
CA MET A 502 -11.62 -28.25 18.63
C MET A 502 -12.91 -27.60 19.11
N PRO A 503 -13.75 -28.29 19.91
CA PRO A 503 -14.95 -27.71 20.49
C PRO A 503 -14.63 -26.47 21.33
N HIS A 504 -15.53 -25.48 21.34
CA HIS A 504 -15.32 -24.21 22.05
C HIS A 504 -15.18 -24.35 23.57
N HIS A 505 -15.66 -25.44 24.17
CA HIS A 505 -15.57 -25.71 25.61
C HIS A 505 -14.24 -26.35 26.05
N TRP A 506 -13.33 -26.70 25.11
CA TRP A 506 -12.03 -27.26 25.47
C TRP A 506 -11.13 -26.21 26.13
N LEU A 507 -10.34 -26.67 27.12
CA LEU A 507 -9.41 -25.82 27.86
C LEU A 507 -8.29 -25.25 26.97
N VAL A 508 -7.91 -25.97 25.93
CA VAL A 508 -6.90 -25.59 24.95
C VAL A 508 -7.48 -25.82 23.56
N ARG A 509 -7.35 -24.81 22.70
CA ARG A 509 -7.75 -24.86 21.28
C ARG A 509 -6.53 -24.65 20.41
N VAL A 510 -6.45 -25.40 19.32
CA VAL A 510 -5.41 -25.25 18.31
C VAL A 510 -6.07 -24.84 17.02
N ASN A 511 -5.64 -23.71 16.47
CA ASN A 511 -6.06 -23.24 15.16
C ASN A 511 -4.88 -23.15 14.21
N THR A 512 -5.11 -23.43 12.95
CA THR A 512 -4.08 -23.40 11.91
C THR A 512 -4.63 -22.63 10.71
N GLN A 513 -3.82 -21.77 10.14
CA GLN A 513 -4.12 -21.11 8.87
C GLN A 513 -2.93 -21.25 7.94
N LEU A 514 -3.17 -21.77 6.74
CA LEU A 514 -2.16 -21.94 5.70
C LEU A 514 -2.64 -21.25 4.43
N SER A 515 -1.78 -20.50 3.79
CA SER A 515 -2.05 -19.94 2.47
C SER A 515 -0.87 -20.17 1.53
N TYR A 516 -1.18 -20.52 0.30
CA TYR A 516 -0.21 -20.72 -0.76
C TYR A 516 -0.66 -19.98 -2.01
N THR A 517 0.28 -19.33 -2.69
CA THR A 517 0.03 -18.67 -3.97
C THR A 517 1.11 -19.07 -4.95
N TYR A 518 0.69 -19.54 -6.12
CA TYR A 518 1.50 -19.69 -7.31
C TYR A 518 1.12 -18.62 -8.33
N THR A 519 2.10 -17.92 -8.90
CA THR A 519 1.87 -16.86 -9.89
C THR A 519 2.84 -17.02 -11.05
N ASP A 520 2.32 -17.13 -12.27
CA ASP A 520 3.05 -17.11 -13.53
C ASP A 520 2.72 -15.81 -14.28
N THR A 521 3.76 -15.14 -14.81
CA THR A 521 3.60 -13.86 -15.49
C THR A 521 4.35 -13.86 -16.82
N LYS A 522 3.76 -13.22 -17.86
CA LYS A 522 4.40 -13.10 -19.17
C LYS A 522 4.07 -11.77 -19.83
N MET A 523 5.07 -11.05 -20.29
CA MET A 523 4.91 -9.97 -21.24
C MET A 523 4.50 -10.51 -22.59
N LYS A 524 3.62 -9.80 -23.31
CA LYS A 524 3.10 -10.22 -24.61
C LYS A 524 3.70 -9.45 -25.78
N ASN A 525 4.40 -8.37 -25.52
CA ASN A 525 4.95 -7.45 -26.52
C ASN A 525 6.40 -7.12 -26.19
N ASP A 526 7.17 -6.84 -27.23
CA ASP A 526 8.49 -6.24 -27.13
C ASP A 526 8.36 -4.73 -26.92
N PHE A 527 9.17 -4.15 -26.04
CA PHE A 527 9.29 -2.71 -25.84
C PHE A 527 10.59 -2.37 -25.12
N THR A 528 11.03 -1.11 -25.21
CA THR A 528 12.17 -0.58 -24.46
C THR A 528 11.70 0.54 -23.53
N SER A 529 12.18 0.55 -22.29
CA SER A 529 11.92 1.64 -21.34
C SER A 529 13.15 1.97 -20.48
N SER A 530 13.20 3.20 -19.99
CA SER A 530 14.29 3.65 -19.10
C SER A 530 14.32 2.90 -17.75
N ALA A 531 13.19 2.34 -17.32
CA ALA A 531 13.05 1.66 -16.03
C ALA A 531 13.31 0.15 -16.12
N TRP A 532 13.03 -0.48 -17.27
CA TRP A 532 13.09 -1.94 -17.43
C TRP A 532 14.08 -2.40 -18.49
N GLY A 533 14.71 -1.47 -19.23
CA GLY A 533 15.57 -1.80 -20.37
C GLY A 533 14.79 -2.37 -21.55
N ASP A 534 15.41 -3.28 -22.28
CA ASP A 534 14.80 -4.01 -23.40
C ASP A 534 14.00 -5.19 -22.84
N VAL A 535 12.72 -5.23 -23.16
CA VAL A 535 11.76 -6.26 -22.72
C VAL A 535 11.26 -7.00 -23.94
N HIS A 536 11.25 -8.32 -23.87
CA HIS A 536 10.79 -9.19 -24.95
C HIS A 536 9.51 -9.95 -24.59
N ALA A 537 8.74 -10.30 -25.60
CA ALA A 537 7.58 -11.16 -25.44
C ALA A 537 7.98 -12.49 -24.80
N GLY A 538 7.27 -12.90 -23.75
CA GLY A 538 7.59 -14.06 -22.93
C GLY A 538 8.35 -13.75 -21.64
N ASP A 539 8.90 -12.54 -21.48
CA ASP A 539 9.59 -12.13 -20.27
C ASP A 539 8.65 -12.12 -19.07
N GLU A 540 9.17 -12.55 -17.93
CA GLU A 540 8.46 -12.48 -16.65
C GLU A 540 8.44 -11.03 -16.14
N ILE A 541 7.33 -10.63 -15.51
CA ILE A 541 7.22 -9.32 -14.85
C ILE A 541 8.08 -9.33 -13.60
N PRO A 542 8.98 -8.34 -13.41
CA PRO A 542 9.86 -8.29 -12.24
C PRO A 542 9.08 -8.01 -10.94
N TYR A 543 9.69 -8.36 -9.80
CA TYR A 543 9.15 -8.17 -8.45
C TYR A 543 7.86 -8.94 -8.16
N ILE A 544 7.71 -10.12 -8.75
CA ILE A 544 6.62 -11.06 -8.48
C ILE A 544 7.22 -12.42 -8.11
N PHE A 545 6.91 -12.89 -6.90
CA PHE A 545 7.28 -14.25 -6.49
C PHE A 545 6.44 -15.28 -7.23
N LYS A 546 7.09 -16.32 -7.79
CA LYS A 546 6.35 -17.47 -8.33
C LYS A 546 5.66 -18.27 -7.26
N HIS A 547 6.30 -18.45 -6.12
CA HIS A 547 5.81 -19.22 -4.98
C HIS A 547 5.82 -18.37 -3.73
N SER A 548 4.69 -18.29 -3.04
CA SER A 548 4.57 -17.67 -1.73
C SER A 548 3.74 -18.57 -0.82
N PHE A 549 4.22 -18.79 0.40
CA PHE A 549 3.54 -19.58 1.41
C PHE A 549 3.51 -18.81 2.73
N ASN A 550 2.36 -18.81 3.41
CA ASN A 550 2.24 -18.33 4.79
C ASN A 550 1.52 -19.38 5.61
N GLY A 551 2.06 -19.66 6.81
CA GLY A 551 1.48 -20.57 7.77
C GLY A 551 1.38 -19.91 9.14
N GLN A 552 0.30 -20.17 9.85
CA GLN A 552 0.12 -19.76 11.24
C GLN A 552 -0.41 -20.94 12.04
N LEU A 553 0.17 -21.13 13.22
CA LEU A 553 -0.29 -22.08 14.23
C LEU A 553 -0.58 -21.30 15.52
N GLY A 554 -1.82 -21.29 15.93
CA GLY A 554 -2.28 -20.69 17.18
C GLY A 554 -2.67 -21.75 18.21
N VAL A 555 -2.24 -21.55 19.45
CA VAL A 555 -2.68 -22.31 20.62
C VAL A 555 -3.32 -21.33 21.59
N THR A 556 -4.60 -21.46 21.83
CA THR A 556 -5.38 -20.56 22.69
C THR A 556 -5.89 -21.29 23.92
N SER A 557 -5.66 -20.73 25.09
CA SER A 557 -6.20 -21.20 26.35
C SER A 557 -6.89 -20.07 27.13
N LYS A 558 -7.44 -20.41 28.29
CA LYS A 558 -8.01 -19.41 29.19
C LYS A 558 -7.01 -18.32 29.58
N TRP A 559 -5.72 -18.69 29.76
CA TRP A 559 -4.69 -17.84 30.34
C TRP A 559 -3.65 -17.34 29.34
N VAL A 560 -3.35 -18.15 28.33
CA VAL A 560 -2.23 -17.89 27.40
C VAL A 560 -2.69 -18.19 25.98
N ASP A 561 -2.41 -17.26 25.07
CA ASP A 561 -2.51 -17.46 23.64
C ASP A 561 -1.08 -17.42 23.06
N LEU A 562 -0.68 -18.46 22.33
CA LEU A 562 0.58 -18.56 21.58
C LEU A 562 0.24 -18.57 20.09
N ASN A 563 0.94 -17.79 19.30
CA ASN A 563 0.85 -17.83 17.84
C ASN A 563 2.26 -17.90 17.24
N VAL A 564 2.48 -18.83 16.33
CA VAL A 564 3.73 -18.96 15.56
C VAL A 564 3.37 -18.84 14.08
N GLY A 565 4.04 -17.93 13.41
CA GLY A 565 3.89 -17.68 11.98
C GLY A 565 5.15 -18.03 11.20
N VAL A 566 4.97 -18.55 9.99
CA VAL A 566 6.02 -18.76 9.00
C VAL A 566 5.65 -18.12 7.69
N ARG A 567 6.60 -17.45 7.07
CA ARG A 567 6.44 -16.84 5.74
C ARG A 567 7.60 -17.27 4.86
N PHE A 568 7.28 -17.89 3.74
CA PHE A 568 8.22 -18.26 2.68
C PHE A 568 7.89 -17.49 1.42
N ASN A 569 8.91 -16.89 0.81
CA ASN A 569 8.86 -16.33 -0.54
C ASN A 569 9.96 -16.98 -1.38
N GLY A 570 9.61 -17.42 -2.58
CA GLY A 570 10.54 -17.99 -3.55
C GLY A 570 11.49 -16.94 -4.15
N ASP A 571 12.37 -17.37 -5.03
CA ASP A 571 13.24 -16.46 -5.77
C ASP A 571 12.42 -15.51 -6.65
N MET A 572 12.89 -14.27 -6.81
CA MET A 572 12.19 -13.22 -7.53
C MET A 572 13.16 -12.45 -8.43
N ARG A 573 12.78 -12.23 -9.70
CA ARG A 573 13.49 -11.35 -10.62
C ARG A 573 13.36 -9.90 -10.23
N THR A 574 14.40 -9.13 -10.45
CA THR A 574 14.36 -7.66 -10.30
C THR A 574 14.31 -6.93 -11.63
N VAL A 575 14.59 -7.63 -12.73
CA VAL A 575 14.50 -7.15 -14.12
C VAL A 575 13.67 -8.13 -14.96
N PRO A 576 13.04 -7.69 -16.07
CA PRO A 576 12.36 -8.60 -17.00
C PRO A 576 13.32 -9.64 -17.57
N GLY A 577 12.83 -10.82 -17.91
CA GLY A 577 13.66 -11.87 -18.52
C GLY A 577 13.02 -13.25 -18.45
N GLN A 578 13.67 -14.22 -19.09
CA GLN A 578 13.25 -15.63 -19.20
C GLN A 578 14.33 -16.56 -18.67
N GLY A 579 13.93 -17.78 -18.30
CA GLY A 579 14.87 -18.83 -17.88
C GLY A 579 15.57 -18.56 -16.55
N PRO A 580 16.80 -19.04 -16.35
CA PRO A 580 17.55 -18.86 -15.11
C PRO A 580 17.81 -17.40 -14.78
N MET A 581 17.76 -17.05 -13.49
CA MET A 581 18.00 -15.69 -13.00
C MET A 581 19.48 -15.50 -12.68
N ALA A 582 20.08 -14.41 -13.17
CA ALA A 582 21.43 -14.02 -12.75
C ALA A 582 21.42 -13.59 -11.27
N LEU A 583 22.47 -13.91 -10.52
CA LEU A 583 22.56 -13.61 -9.08
C LEU A 583 22.39 -12.11 -8.79
N ARG A 584 22.94 -11.24 -9.64
CA ARG A 584 22.83 -9.77 -9.52
C ARG A 584 21.41 -9.24 -9.76
N GLU A 585 20.55 -10.02 -10.40
CA GLU A 585 19.18 -9.67 -10.77
C GLU A 585 18.12 -10.44 -9.97
N THR A 586 18.56 -11.15 -8.93
CA THR A 586 17.70 -12.02 -8.13
C THR A 586 17.59 -11.51 -6.70
N ILE A 587 16.38 -11.52 -6.16
CA ILE A 587 16.14 -11.54 -4.72
C ILE A 587 15.99 -13.00 -4.33
N PRO A 588 16.92 -13.56 -3.52
CA PRO A 588 16.89 -14.96 -3.13
C PRO A 588 15.68 -15.29 -2.26
N HIS A 589 15.25 -16.53 -2.34
CA HIS A 589 14.19 -17.05 -1.46
C HIS A 589 14.55 -16.92 0.03
N HIS A 590 13.53 -16.73 0.84
CA HIS A 590 13.71 -16.63 2.26
C HIS A 590 12.51 -17.17 3.05
N THR A 591 12.79 -17.70 4.22
CA THR A 591 11.80 -18.15 5.19
C THR A 591 12.00 -17.36 6.47
N ILE A 592 10.93 -16.73 6.97
CA ILE A 592 10.93 -15.94 8.19
C ILE A 592 9.93 -16.53 9.17
N TRP A 593 10.35 -16.66 10.43
CA TRP A 593 9.54 -17.14 11.52
C TRP A 593 9.28 -16.03 12.53
N ASP A 594 8.03 -15.87 12.92
CA ASP A 594 7.58 -14.89 13.91
C ASP A 594 6.79 -15.61 15.02
N ALA A 595 6.78 -15.07 16.24
CA ALA A 595 5.97 -15.61 17.33
C ALA A 595 5.37 -14.51 18.19
N THR A 596 4.19 -14.77 18.73
CA THR A 596 3.51 -13.89 19.68
C THR A 596 2.97 -14.71 20.85
N ILE A 597 3.22 -14.25 22.06
CA ILE A 597 2.65 -14.79 23.31
C ILE A 597 1.81 -13.68 23.94
N ARG A 598 0.60 -14.03 24.37
CA ARG A 598 -0.32 -13.16 25.11
C ARG A 598 -0.75 -13.86 26.39
N ALA A 599 -0.40 -13.30 27.53
CA ALA A 599 -0.76 -13.85 28.86
C ALA A 599 -1.84 -12.96 29.51
N LYS A 600 -3.02 -13.50 29.73
CA LYS A 600 -4.15 -12.84 30.41
C LYS A 600 -3.93 -12.95 31.91
N VAL A 601 -3.30 -11.92 32.51
CA VAL A 601 -2.84 -11.95 33.93
C VAL A 601 -3.89 -11.46 34.91
N TYR A 602 -4.79 -10.59 34.43
CA TYR A 602 -5.90 -10.08 35.22
C TYR A 602 -7.08 -9.74 34.29
N ASN A 603 -8.28 -9.54 34.85
CA ASN A 603 -9.43 -9.12 34.06
C ASN A 603 -9.13 -7.79 33.36
N GLY A 604 -9.22 -7.79 32.03
CA GLY A 604 -8.89 -6.63 31.20
C GLY A 604 -7.37 -6.38 31.01
N VAL A 605 -6.45 -7.12 31.65
CA VAL A 605 -5.00 -6.92 31.53
C VAL A 605 -4.31 -8.12 30.86
N THR A 606 -3.62 -7.86 29.76
CA THR A 606 -2.87 -8.87 29.01
C THR A 606 -1.41 -8.42 28.83
N LEU A 607 -0.46 -9.26 29.18
CA LEU A 607 0.94 -9.09 28.82
C LEU A 607 1.19 -9.67 27.44
N THR A 608 2.03 -9.02 26.64
CA THR A 608 2.35 -9.45 25.29
C THR A 608 3.86 -9.56 25.10
N LEU A 609 4.30 -10.59 24.39
CA LEU A 609 5.67 -10.75 23.91
C LEU A 609 5.61 -11.07 22.43
N ASN A 610 6.22 -10.22 21.61
CA ASN A 610 6.30 -10.41 20.18
C ASN A 610 7.75 -10.59 19.76
N ALA A 611 8.02 -11.60 18.95
CA ALA A 611 9.33 -11.87 18.36
C ALA A 611 9.20 -11.95 16.84
N ILE A 612 9.96 -11.14 16.14
CA ILE A 612 10.00 -11.06 14.68
C ILE A 612 11.33 -11.66 14.21
N ASN A 613 11.31 -12.42 13.10
CA ASN A 613 12.48 -13.07 12.53
C ASN A 613 13.28 -13.86 13.60
N LEU A 614 12.65 -14.84 14.21
CA LEU A 614 13.22 -15.66 15.30
C LEU A 614 14.60 -16.24 14.96
N ALA A 615 14.78 -16.65 13.69
CA ALA A 615 16.04 -17.23 13.20
C ALA A 615 17.15 -16.18 12.99
N ASN A 616 16.86 -14.88 13.15
CA ASN A 616 17.77 -13.77 12.85
C ASN A 616 18.40 -13.87 11.45
N LYS A 617 17.60 -14.27 10.46
CA LYS A 617 18.07 -14.41 9.08
C LYS A 617 18.29 -13.03 8.45
N ALA A 618 19.47 -12.76 7.92
CA ALA A 618 19.69 -11.65 6.99
C ALA A 618 19.09 -12.04 5.63
N TYR A 619 18.22 -11.20 5.08
CA TYR A 619 17.55 -11.46 3.80
C TYR A 619 17.30 -10.15 3.05
N VAL A 620 17.27 -10.26 1.72
CA VAL A 620 17.00 -9.12 0.83
C VAL A 620 15.51 -8.99 0.62
N VAL A 621 14.99 -7.77 0.81
CA VAL A 621 13.57 -7.46 0.53
C VAL A 621 13.40 -6.74 -0.81
N SER A 622 14.42 -6.01 -1.27
CA SER A 622 14.40 -5.26 -2.52
C SER A 622 15.83 -4.97 -2.99
N ARG A 623 16.01 -4.80 -4.29
CA ARG A 623 17.20 -4.21 -4.91
C ARG A 623 16.90 -2.80 -5.46
N HIS A 624 15.66 -2.36 -5.35
CA HIS A 624 15.22 -1.02 -5.74
C HIS A 624 14.98 -0.14 -4.51
N PRO A 625 15.14 1.17 -4.67
CA PRO A 625 15.56 1.92 -5.87
C PRO A 625 17.03 1.75 -6.22
N SER A 626 17.92 1.50 -5.26
CA SER A 626 19.37 1.44 -5.50
C SER A 626 20.05 0.54 -4.49
N GLY A 627 20.54 -0.62 -4.94
CA GLY A 627 21.28 -1.58 -4.13
C GLY A 627 20.41 -2.48 -3.24
N MET A 628 21.05 -3.41 -2.54
CA MET A 628 20.39 -4.40 -1.70
C MET A 628 19.84 -3.80 -0.40
N ARG A 629 18.60 -4.08 -0.09
CA ARG A 629 17.92 -3.62 1.13
C ARG A 629 17.61 -4.82 2.02
N ALA A 630 18.09 -4.78 3.27
CA ALA A 630 17.84 -5.83 4.24
C ALA A 630 16.41 -5.79 4.76
N GLY A 631 15.84 -6.97 4.99
CA GLY A 631 14.66 -7.15 5.84
C GLY A 631 14.98 -6.97 7.31
N HIS A 632 13.93 -6.97 8.14
CA HIS A 632 14.06 -6.75 9.59
C HIS A 632 14.88 -7.87 10.26
N PRO A 633 15.93 -7.57 11.06
CA PRO A 633 16.62 -8.57 11.87
C PRO A 633 15.71 -9.09 12.97
N ARG A 634 16.22 -9.99 13.83
CA ARG A 634 15.44 -10.43 15.00
C ARG A 634 15.13 -9.25 15.91
N GLY A 635 13.84 -9.06 16.17
CA GLY A 635 13.32 -8.08 17.11
C GLY A 635 12.44 -8.73 18.17
N ILE A 636 12.59 -8.32 19.43
CA ILE A 636 11.81 -8.82 20.57
C ILE A 636 11.18 -7.61 21.27
N TYR A 637 9.87 -7.67 21.50
CA TYR A 637 9.07 -6.56 22.04
C TYR A 637 8.13 -7.08 23.13
N GLY A 638 8.29 -6.56 24.36
CA GLY A 638 7.39 -6.80 25.47
C GLY A 638 6.35 -5.68 25.57
N GLY A 639 5.15 -6.00 26.01
CA GLY A 639 4.09 -5.00 26.14
C GLY A 639 2.98 -5.38 27.10
N VAL A 640 2.11 -4.41 27.37
CA VAL A 640 0.89 -4.56 28.15
C VAL A 640 -0.29 -3.99 27.39
N GLU A 641 -1.39 -4.70 27.43
CA GLU A 641 -2.70 -4.26 26.91
C GLU A 641 -3.69 -4.23 28.07
N VAL A 642 -4.42 -3.10 28.21
CA VAL A 642 -5.47 -2.90 29.21
C VAL A 642 -6.76 -2.53 28.48
N LYS A 643 -7.87 -3.20 28.83
CA LYS A 643 -9.22 -2.92 28.34
C LYS A 643 -10.15 -2.72 29.53
N PHE A 644 -10.97 -1.66 29.49
CA PHE A 644 -11.92 -1.31 30.54
C PHE A 644 -13.16 -0.62 29.99
#